data_cd4d0b5a22a65d83b5dc9821c9e8ae51
#
_entry.id   cd4d0b5a22a65d83b5dc9821c9e8ae51
#
_cell.length_a   1.000
_cell.length_b   1.000
_cell.length_c   1.000
_cell.angle_alpha   90.00
_cell.angle_beta   90.00
_cell.angle_gamma   90.00
#
_symmetry.space_group_name_H-M   'P 1'
#
loop_
_entity.id
_entity.type
_entity.pdbx_description
1 polymer ?
#
loop_
_entity_poly.entity_id
_entity_poly.type
_entity_poly.pdbx_seq_one_letter_code
_entity_poly.pdbx_strand_id
1 'polypeptide(L)'
;MFVIFYTAFLYFMSHCCLLGNYRHKDKHKNKEHRHKVHKKDREREKLKHTHRCLTQRPNFIGIGVVFSICGIEVIFFPSCTRSLGTYNKNEYNRYIVSNEPKGRTEKKHRNKEKMKHTESGSDKHGGEKHTEKQREEMIKSSQTDKPKKEKRNRHIRDESHAVIKSEPEDNNVFYMSTHLQNTPKQEYDIEEYKRKPQKVKTEEDKKVKKRRHEYKGDEDDEDLNPKKKKVNHKVSGGKKVEKEEEKWKWWEEERYTDDSKWRFLEHKGPVFAPPYEPLPSNVKLYYDGKPMKLNAPAEEVATFFAKMLDHEYTTKEVFRKNFFKNWKKEMTSKEKSKVTDLNKCDFSQMHEYFKAQAEARRLMSKAEKQKIKEENERVVQEYGYCIMDNHKEGIGNFRIEPPGLFRGRGDHPKMGMLKRRIRPEDIIINCSKDSNHPKPPPGTKWKEVRHDNKVTWLVSWTENIQGSNKYIMLNPSSRIKGEKDWQKYETARRLKKCVDQIRNQYRDDWRSKEMRIKQRAVALYFIDKLALRAGHEKEEGETADTVGCCSLRVEHINLYPKMDEQKYVVELDFLGKDSIRYYNKIPVEKKVFKNLKLFMENKHPEDDLFDKLNTSILNKHLQELMDGLTAKVFRTYNASITLQQQLKELTSPDESMPAKILSYNRANRAVAVLCNHQRAPPKTFEKSMQNLQTKIDNKQNQLSAARKQLKAAKADHKASNDEKSKMAVEVKRKIVKRTEEQLMKLQVQATDRQENKQIALGTSKLNYLDPRISVAWSKKWGVSIEKIYNKTQREKFAWAIDMVDQDYEF
;
A
#
# COMPACT_ATOMS: atom_id res chain seq x y z
N MET A 1 30.96 -32.98 -31.42
CA MET A 1 29.96 -32.68 -32.47
C MET A 1 28.85 -31.69 -32.02
N PHE A 2 28.25 -31.83 -30.85
CA PHE A 2 27.24 -30.90 -30.36
C PHE A 2 27.69 -29.46 -30.11
N VAL A 3 28.92 -29.25 -29.66
CA VAL A 3 29.51 -27.91 -29.43
C VAL A 3 29.76 -27.15 -30.74
N ILE A 4 30.12 -27.87 -31.79
CA ILE A 4 30.35 -27.23 -33.12
C ILE A 4 29.04 -26.81 -33.78
N PHE A 5 27.95 -27.53 -33.57
CA PHE A 5 26.62 -27.16 -34.08
C PHE A 5 26.03 -25.97 -33.34
N TYR A 6 26.27 -25.86 -32.06
CA TYR A 6 25.75 -24.73 -31.26
C TYR A 6 26.45 -23.42 -31.58
N THR A 7 27.77 -23.47 -31.80
CA THR A 7 28.55 -22.32 -32.24
C THR A 7 28.21 -21.88 -33.69
N ALA A 8 27.95 -22.84 -34.60
CA ALA A 8 27.52 -22.52 -35.95
C ALA A 8 26.10 -21.91 -36.00
N PHE A 9 25.19 -22.35 -35.13
CA PHE A 9 23.84 -21.78 -35.00
C PHE A 9 23.88 -20.35 -34.44
N LEU A 10 24.71 -20.10 -33.45
CA LEU A 10 24.90 -18.76 -32.88
C LEU A 10 25.59 -17.82 -33.85
N TYR A 11 26.52 -18.31 -34.67
CA TYR A 11 27.18 -17.53 -35.73
C TYR A 11 26.22 -17.16 -36.85
N PHE A 12 25.33 -18.08 -37.25
CA PHE A 12 24.32 -17.83 -38.27
C PHE A 12 23.25 -16.83 -37.81
N MET A 13 22.80 -16.93 -36.58
CA MET A 13 21.85 -15.97 -35.97
C MET A 13 22.48 -14.58 -35.83
N SER A 14 23.74 -14.50 -35.46
CA SER A 14 24.50 -13.24 -35.38
C SER A 14 24.68 -12.57 -36.78
N HIS A 15 24.91 -13.36 -37.83
CA HIS A 15 25.09 -12.84 -39.17
C HIS A 15 23.78 -12.40 -39.85
N CYS A 16 22.67 -13.07 -39.59
CA CYS A 16 21.34 -12.63 -40.05
C CYS A 16 20.91 -11.31 -39.40
N CYS A 17 21.32 -11.04 -38.16
CA CYS A 17 21.07 -9.75 -37.50
C CYS A 17 21.97 -8.61 -38.03
N LEU A 18 23.15 -8.93 -38.54
CA LEU A 18 24.08 -7.93 -39.11
C LEU A 18 23.72 -7.49 -40.53
N LEU A 19 23.13 -8.35 -41.36
CA LEU A 19 22.73 -8.01 -42.74
C LEU A 19 21.47 -7.14 -42.84
N GLY A 20 20.69 -7.01 -41.72
CA GLY A 20 19.54 -6.10 -41.61
C GLY A 20 19.90 -4.63 -41.37
N ASN A 21 21.14 -4.32 -41.00
CA ASN A 21 21.56 -2.97 -40.59
C ASN A 21 22.37 -2.16 -41.58
N TYR A 22 22.59 -2.64 -42.84
CA TYR A 22 23.50 -1.99 -43.80
C TYR A 22 22.82 -1.19 -44.91
N ARG A 23 21.58 -0.72 -44.74
CA ARG A 23 20.96 0.17 -45.77
C ARG A 23 20.24 1.37 -45.11
N HIS A 24 20.89 2.18 -44.28
CA HIS A 24 20.48 3.55 -44.03
C HIS A 24 21.54 4.33 -43.23
N LYS A 25 22.64 4.65 -43.91
CA LYS A 25 23.47 5.81 -43.60
C LYS A 25 23.76 6.52 -44.89
N ASP A 26 22.95 7.51 -45.19
CA ASP A 26 23.37 8.75 -45.84
C ASP A 26 22.12 9.66 -45.99
N LYS A 27 22.31 10.90 -45.55
CA LYS A 27 21.45 12.08 -45.63
C LYS A 27 20.69 12.38 -44.34
N HIS A 28 21.25 13.23 -43.51
CA HIS A 28 20.64 14.48 -43.09
C HIS A 28 21.51 15.25 -42.08
N LYS A 29 22.15 16.26 -42.54
CA LYS A 29 22.43 17.49 -41.77
C LYS A 29 21.40 18.52 -42.23
N ASN A 30 20.67 19.05 -41.28
CA ASN A 30 19.89 20.27 -41.21
C ASN A 30 18.40 20.08 -40.88
N LYS A 31 18.08 20.36 -39.63
CA LYS A 31 16.91 21.15 -39.10
C LYS A 31 16.47 20.65 -37.73
N GLU A 32 17.10 21.15 -36.74
CA GLU A 32 16.51 21.19 -35.39
C GLU A 32 15.41 22.28 -35.41
N HIS A 33 14.20 21.88 -35.22
CA HIS A 33 13.06 22.61 -34.61
C HIS A 33 11.66 22.11 -34.97
N ARG A 34 11.50 20.82 -35.39
CA ARG A 34 10.17 20.25 -35.66
C ARG A 34 9.97 18.79 -35.15
N HIS A 35 10.67 18.35 -34.11
CA HIS A 35 10.81 16.90 -33.81
C HIS A 35 9.96 16.33 -32.64
N LYS A 36 9.00 17.03 -32.06
CA LYS A 36 8.19 16.43 -30.99
C LYS A 36 6.88 15.75 -31.45
N VAL A 37 6.43 15.98 -32.68
CA VAL A 37 5.16 15.38 -33.17
C VAL A 37 5.40 14.09 -33.99
N HIS A 38 6.53 13.97 -34.68
CA HIS A 38 6.82 12.83 -35.53
C HIS A 38 7.39 11.58 -34.84
N LYS A 39 7.76 11.64 -33.56
CA LYS A 39 8.29 10.47 -32.85
C LYS A 39 7.20 9.44 -32.47
N LYS A 40 6.00 9.92 -32.19
CA LYS A 40 4.84 9.05 -31.87
C LYS A 40 4.32 8.28 -33.10
N ASP A 41 4.40 8.86 -34.29
CA ASP A 41 3.93 8.21 -35.51
C ASP A 41 4.93 7.19 -36.02
N ARG A 42 6.21 7.40 -35.83
CA ARG A 42 7.25 6.43 -36.18
C ARG A 42 7.26 5.18 -35.29
N GLU A 43 6.92 5.32 -34.01
CA GLU A 43 6.77 4.14 -33.15
C GLU A 43 5.48 3.38 -33.45
N ARG A 44 4.42 4.04 -33.84
CA ARG A 44 3.20 3.39 -34.36
C ARG A 44 3.41 2.65 -35.65
N GLU A 45 4.22 3.17 -36.56
CA GLU A 45 4.57 2.46 -37.82
C GLU A 45 5.53 1.30 -37.57
N LYS A 46 6.48 1.41 -36.64
CA LYS A 46 7.31 0.26 -36.25
C LYS A 46 6.51 -0.86 -35.59
N LEU A 47 5.52 -0.52 -34.77
CA LEU A 47 4.59 -1.51 -34.21
C LEU A 47 3.69 -2.15 -35.28
N LYS A 48 3.25 -1.39 -36.30
CA LYS A 48 2.47 -1.93 -37.44
C LYS A 48 3.32 -2.84 -38.33
N HIS A 49 4.60 -2.53 -38.52
CA HIS A 49 5.50 -3.39 -39.29
C HIS A 49 5.83 -4.68 -38.55
N THR A 50 6.02 -4.64 -37.25
CA THR A 50 6.24 -5.85 -36.42
C THR A 50 4.98 -6.72 -36.38
N HIS A 51 3.79 -6.13 -36.38
CA HIS A 51 2.53 -6.86 -36.43
C HIS A 51 2.26 -7.46 -37.82
N ARG A 52 2.67 -6.82 -38.92
CA ARG A 52 2.53 -7.36 -40.27
C ARG A 52 3.53 -8.49 -40.58
N CYS A 53 4.74 -8.46 -40.03
CA CYS A 53 5.67 -9.59 -40.12
C CYS A 53 5.24 -10.81 -39.32
N LEU A 54 4.43 -10.65 -38.26
CA LEU A 54 3.93 -11.77 -37.45
C LEU A 54 2.65 -12.40 -38.02
N THR A 55 1.92 -11.71 -38.90
CA THR A 55 0.68 -12.21 -39.54
C THR A 55 0.87 -12.87 -40.90
N GLN A 56 2.07 -12.86 -41.48
CA GLN A 56 2.42 -13.57 -42.70
C GLN A 56 3.38 -14.74 -42.45
N ARG A 57 3.01 -15.63 -41.53
CA ARG A 57 3.59 -16.97 -41.49
C ARG A 57 2.66 -17.91 -42.24
N PRO A 58 3.15 -18.62 -43.27
CA PRO A 58 2.39 -19.68 -43.90
C PRO A 58 2.15 -20.81 -42.88
N ASN A 59 1.00 -21.43 -42.98
CA ASN A 59 0.63 -22.63 -42.22
C ASN A 59 1.72 -23.70 -42.37
N PHE A 60 2.51 -23.92 -41.36
CA PHE A 60 3.39 -25.09 -41.30
C PHE A 60 2.52 -26.31 -40.91
N ILE A 61 2.06 -26.99 -41.96
CA ILE A 61 1.69 -28.40 -41.88
C ILE A 61 3.02 -29.16 -41.76
N GLY A 62 3.12 -30.01 -40.74
CA GLY A 62 4.31 -30.72 -40.29
C GLY A 62 5.15 -31.33 -41.46
N ILE A 63 6.12 -30.55 -41.92
CA ILE A 63 7.11 -30.98 -42.85
C ILE A 63 8.42 -31.03 -42.08
N GLY A 64 8.98 -32.25 -41.97
CA GLY A 64 10.29 -32.43 -41.40
C GLY A 64 11.33 -31.74 -42.30
N VAL A 65 12.24 -30.96 -41.67
CA VAL A 65 13.33 -30.31 -42.40
C VAL A 65 14.42 -31.34 -42.60
N VAL A 66 14.67 -31.67 -43.83
CA VAL A 66 15.74 -32.59 -44.24
C VAL A 66 17.01 -31.77 -44.53
N PHE A 67 18.08 -32.07 -43.81
CA PHE A 67 19.41 -31.53 -44.11
C PHE A 67 20.29 -32.66 -44.63
N SER A 68 20.81 -32.52 -45.83
CA SER A 68 21.79 -33.45 -46.37
C SER A 68 23.21 -32.84 -46.28
N ILE A 69 24.04 -33.45 -45.47
CA ILE A 69 25.46 -33.08 -45.35
C ILE A 69 26.28 -34.37 -45.51
N CYS A 70 27.09 -34.43 -46.55
CA CYS A 70 27.98 -35.54 -46.82
C CYS A 70 27.28 -36.90 -47.00
N GLY A 71 26.11 -36.91 -47.68
CA GLY A 71 25.48 -38.19 -48.10
C GLY A 71 24.70 -38.90 -46.99
N ILE A 72 24.45 -38.25 -45.86
CA ILE A 72 23.59 -38.80 -44.75
C ILE A 72 22.40 -37.90 -44.56
N GLU A 73 21.22 -38.45 -44.80
CA GLU A 73 19.95 -37.77 -44.53
C GLU A 73 19.51 -38.02 -43.09
N VAL A 74 19.33 -36.93 -42.33
CA VAL A 74 18.82 -36.98 -40.93
C VAL A 74 17.52 -36.23 -40.89
N ILE A 75 16.43 -36.92 -40.57
CA ILE A 75 15.11 -36.35 -40.45
C ILE A 75 14.87 -36.02 -38.94
N PHE A 76 14.66 -34.73 -38.61
CA PHE A 76 14.33 -34.30 -37.25
C PHE A 76 12.80 -34.07 -37.11
N PHE A 77 12.17 -34.80 -36.21
CA PHE A 77 10.80 -34.57 -35.79
C PHE A 77 10.79 -33.88 -34.40
N PRO A 78 9.98 -32.83 -34.19
CA PRO A 78 9.94 -32.12 -32.90
C PRO A 78 9.30 -32.86 -31.73
N SER A 79 8.92 -34.12 -31.90
CA SER A 79 8.13 -34.87 -30.91
C SER A 79 8.83 -36.04 -30.22
N CYS A 80 10.17 -36.13 -30.24
CA CYS A 80 10.90 -37.14 -29.52
C CYS A 80 11.54 -36.63 -28.23
N THR A 81 10.76 -36.32 -27.24
CA THR A 81 11.20 -36.23 -25.83
C THR A 81 10.37 -37.22 -24.98
N ARG A 82 10.41 -38.47 -25.29
CA ARG A 82 10.04 -39.55 -24.34
C ARG A 82 10.94 -40.75 -24.61
N SER A 83 11.85 -40.92 -23.72
CA SER A 83 12.63 -42.08 -23.31
C SER A 83 14.15 -41.82 -23.33
N LEU A 84 14.62 -41.24 -22.25
CA LEU A 84 15.97 -41.54 -21.76
C LEU A 84 15.83 -41.86 -20.26
N GLY A 85 16.16 -43.12 -19.97
CA GLY A 85 15.97 -43.74 -18.71
C GLY A 85 16.69 -43.07 -17.54
N THR A 86 16.16 -43.37 -16.40
CA THR A 86 16.67 -43.08 -15.08
C THR A 86 18.21 -43.27 -15.01
N TYR A 87 18.93 -42.13 -15.00
CA TYR A 87 20.33 -42.15 -14.55
C TYR A 87 20.38 -41.94 -13.04
N ASN A 88 21.01 -42.88 -12.40
CA ASN A 88 21.14 -43.06 -10.96
C ASN A 88 21.99 -41.94 -10.35
N LYS A 89 21.47 -41.22 -9.38
CA LYS A 89 22.06 -40.09 -8.67
C LYS A 89 23.39 -40.41 -7.90
N ASN A 90 23.85 -41.65 -7.93
CA ASN A 90 25.00 -42.08 -7.14
C ASN A 90 26.35 -42.08 -7.87
N GLU A 91 26.39 -41.85 -9.14
CA GLU A 91 27.67 -41.78 -9.89
C GLU A 91 28.28 -40.38 -10.02
N TYR A 92 27.50 -39.33 -9.78
CA TYR A 92 27.99 -37.93 -9.86
C TYR A 92 28.85 -37.49 -8.68
N ASN A 93 28.77 -38.22 -7.55
CA ASN A 93 29.56 -37.92 -6.35
C ASN A 93 30.94 -38.65 -6.30
N ARG A 94 31.31 -39.49 -7.29
CA ARG A 94 32.59 -40.17 -7.32
C ARG A 94 33.69 -39.49 -8.12
N TYR A 95 33.38 -38.38 -8.83
CA TYR A 95 34.36 -37.69 -9.68
C TYR A 95 34.92 -36.37 -9.14
N ILE A 96 34.55 -35.97 -7.93
CA ILE A 96 35.02 -34.69 -7.33
C ILE A 96 36.01 -34.89 -6.16
N VAL A 97 36.44 -36.09 -5.88
CA VAL A 97 37.41 -36.38 -4.82
C VAL A 97 38.67 -37.04 -5.41
N SER A 98 39.43 -36.30 -6.17
CA SER A 98 40.83 -36.56 -6.41
C SER A 98 41.48 -35.43 -7.19
N ASN A 99 41.95 -34.42 -6.50
CA ASN A 99 43.12 -33.59 -6.91
C ASN A 99 43.36 -32.51 -5.85
N GLU A 100 43.95 -32.94 -4.73
CA GLU A 100 44.80 -32.08 -3.91
C GLU A 100 46.26 -32.44 -4.18
N PRO A 101 47.18 -31.50 -4.39
CA PRO A 101 48.58 -31.75 -4.26
C PRO A 101 49.11 -31.42 -2.87
N LYS A 102 49.77 -32.37 -2.32
CA LYS A 102 50.48 -32.37 -1.05
C LYS A 102 51.67 -31.36 -1.01
N GLY A 103 51.88 -30.86 0.17
CA GLY A 103 53.18 -30.58 0.76
C GLY A 103 53.58 -29.12 0.82
N ARG A 104 53.93 -28.54 1.92
CA ARG A 104 54.95 -28.90 2.88
C ARG A 104 54.84 -28.03 4.14
N THR A 105 54.95 -28.66 5.23
CA THR A 105 55.21 -28.17 6.59
C THR A 105 56.47 -27.30 6.68
N GLU A 106 56.37 -26.19 7.46
CA GLU A 106 57.42 -25.94 8.48
C GLU A 106 56.93 -25.04 9.59
N LYS A 107 57.41 -25.36 10.77
CA LYS A 107 57.04 -24.92 12.10
C LYS A 107 57.85 -23.69 12.53
N LYS A 108 57.35 -23.08 13.64
CA LYS A 108 58.08 -22.38 14.73
C LYS A 108 58.08 -20.87 14.64
N HIS A 109 57.90 -20.08 15.63
CA HIS A 109 57.92 -20.11 17.09
C HIS A 109 57.41 -18.73 17.56
N ARG A 110 56.60 -18.72 18.64
CA ARG A 110 56.67 -17.90 19.84
C ARG A 110 57.77 -16.83 19.90
N ASN A 111 57.39 -15.59 20.31
CA ASN A 111 57.72 -15.07 21.62
C ASN A 111 56.87 -13.81 21.98
N LYS A 112 56.56 -13.80 23.28
CA LYS A 112 56.19 -12.68 24.12
C LYS A 112 57.42 -11.87 24.45
N GLU A 113 57.22 -10.56 24.75
CA GLU A 113 57.80 -9.77 25.86
C GLU A 113 57.40 -8.31 25.66
N LYS A 114 56.76 -7.66 26.50
CA LYS A 114 56.91 -6.97 27.78
C LYS A 114 58.23 -6.21 27.94
N MET A 115 58.11 -4.89 28.14
CA MET A 115 58.74 -4.02 29.13
C MET A 115 58.65 -2.57 28.65
N LYS A 116 58.07 -1.61 29.35
CA LYS A 116 58.30 -0.92 30.61
C LYS A 116 59.49 0.10 30.54
N HIS A 117 59.09 1.36 30.93
CA HIS A 117 59.89 2.40 31.60
C HIS A 117 60.90 3.19 30.72
N THR A 118 61.08 4.49 30.91
CA THR A 118 61.15 5.46 32.01
C THR A 118 61.14 6.87 31.37
N GLU A 119 60.41 7.81 31.90
CA GLU A 119 60.80 8.92 32.76
C GLU A 119 61.95 9.90 32.29
N SER A 120 61.59 11.14 32.27
CA SER A 120 62.08 12.37 32.91
C SER A 120 62.18 13.51 31.90
N GLY A 121 61.82 14.68 32.14
CA GLY A 121 61.63 15.52 33.29
C GLY A 121 61.75 16.98 32.86
N SER A 122 61.03 17.80 33.60
CA SER A 122 61.36 19.21 33.99
C SER A 122 61.40 20.26 32.88
N ASP A 123 60.96 21.42 33.00
CA ASP A 123 60.57 22.28 34.09
C ASP A 123 59.92 23.59 33.57
N LYS A 124 58.89 24.03 34.27
CA LYS A 124 58.72 25.32 34.95
C LYS A 124 58.17 26.54 34.24
N HIS A 125 57.25 27.09 35.00
CA HIS A 125 56.80 28.47 35.24
C HIS A 125 55.87 29.11 34.21
N GLY A 126 54.80 29.69 34.61
CA GLY A 126 54.18 30.25 35.81
C GLY A 126 53.10 31.15 35.36
N GLY A 127 52.08 31.17 36.02
CA GLY A 127 51.56 32.13 36.93
C GLY A 127 50.21 32.65 36.57
N GLU A 128 49.33 32.32 37.42
CA GLU A 128 48.35 33.14 38.16
C GLU A 128 47.12 33.64 37.36
N LYS A 129 45.93 33.10 37.69
CA LYS A 129 44.94 33.47 38.72
C LYS A 129 44.11 34.73 38.37
N HIS A 130 42.90 34.65 38.31
CA HIS A 130 41.80 35.04 39.21
C HIS A 130 40.46 35.13 38.48
N THR A 131 39.52 34.32 38.87
CA THR A 131 38.30 34.48 39.70
C THR A 131 37.23 35.47 39.19
N GLU A 132 36.12 34.85 38.99
CA GLU A 132 34.84 34.99 39.72
C GLU A 132 33.92 36.16 39.40
N LYS A 133 32.65 35.72 39.14
CA LYS A 133 31.40 36.21 39.72
C LYS A 133 30.64 37.37 39.10
N GLN A 134 29.47 36.93 38.68
CA GLN A 134 28.12 37.39 39.13
C GLN A 134 27.63 38.79 38.83
N ARG A 135 26.39 38.77 38.42
CA ARG A 135 25.18 39.53 38.74
C ARG A 135 24.60 40.26 37.56
N GLU A 136 23.42 39.84 37.18
CA GLU A 136 22.07 40.16 37.64
C GLU A 136 21.68 41.64 37.64
N GLU A 137 20.49 41.80 37.00
CA GLU A 137 19.49 42.84 37.25
C GLU A 137 19.67 44.24 36.61
N MET A 138 18.72 44.60 35.90
CA MET A 138 17.39 45.14 36.08
C MET A 138 17.23 46.57 35.52
N ILE A 139 16.12 46.77 34.83
CA ILE A 139 15.16 47.87 34.92
C ILE A 139 15.21 49.03 33.90
N LYS A 140 14.13 49.02 33.13
CA LYS A 140 13.14 50.08 32.80
C LYS A 140 13.50 51.31 31.95
N SER A 141 12.57 51.44 31.02
CA SER A 141 11.77 52.60 30.58
C SER A 141 12.45 53.52 29.54
N SER A 142 11.83 53.80 28.45
CA SER A 142 10.73 54.70 28.13
C SER A 142 10.65 54.93 26.62
N GLN A 143 9.48 54.84 26.13
CA GLN A 143 8.76 55.68 25.15
C GLN A 143 9.49 56.37 24.02
N THR A 144 8.94 56.17 22.86
CA THR A 144 8.43 57.08 21.84
C THR A 144 9.05 57.01 20.46
N ASP A 145 8.13 56.91 19.54
CA ASP A 145 8.05 57.42 18.18
C ASP A 145 8.34 56.53 16.97
N LYS A 146 7.20 56.37 16.24
CA LYS A 146 7.16 55.88 14.85
C LYS A 146 7.72 56.90 13.89
N PRO A 147 8.26 56.52 12.70
CA PRO A 147 7.38 56.34 11.56
C PRO A 147 7.72 55.26 10.49
N LYS A 148 6.67 54.76 9.91
CA LYS A 148 6.33 54.32 8.53
C LYS A 148 7.40 53.70 7.60
N LYS A 149 6.94 52.50 7.13
CA LYS A 149 7.01 51.89 5.79
C LYS A 149 8.31 51.28 5.29
N GLU A 150 8.35 49.92 5.22
CA GLU A 150 8.25 49.23 3.93
C GLU A 150 8.03 47.73 4.11
N LYS A 151 7.11 47.19 3.31
CA LYS A 151 6.66 45.78 3.32
C LYS A 151 7.72 44.91 2.66
N ARG A 152 8.21 43.89 3.35
CA ARG A 152 8.67 42.65 2.74
C ARG A 152 7.99 41.47 3.44
N ASN A 153 7.01 40.93 2.78
CA ASN A 153 6.32 39.68 3.14
C ASN A 153 7.33 38.53 3.15
N ARG A 154 7.60 37.98 4.32
CA ARG A 154 8.07 36.62 4.45
C ARG A 154 6.85 35.77 4.83
N HIS A 155 6.34 35.01 3.86
CA HIS A 155 5.37 33.98 4.09
C HIS A 155 5.99 32.91 4.99
N ILE A 156 5.48 32.82 6.20
CA ILE A 156 5.54 31.60 6.99
C ILE A 156 4.51 30.67 6.37
N ARG A 157 4.97 29.59 5.71
CA ARG A 157 4.11 28.50 5.24
C ARG A 157 3.65 27.72 6.44
N ASP A 158 2.39 27.87 6.81
CA ASP A 158 1.69 26.89 7.61
C ASP A 158 1.61 25.59 6.80
N GLU A 159 2.27 24.54 7.30
CA GLU A 159 2.18 23.20 6.75
C GLU A 159 0.79 22.62 7.03
N SER A 160 -0.12 22.80 6.07
CA SER A 160 -1.38 22.07 6.06
C SER A 160 -1.10 20.61 5.71
N HIS A 161 -1.12 19.74 6.71
CA HIS A 161 -1.01 18.29 6.56
C HIS A 161 -2.16 17.74 5.73
N ALA A 162 -1.86 17.33 4.51
CA ALA A 162 -2.78 16.57 3.69
C ALA A 162 -3.10 15.23 4.35
N VAL A 163 -4.38 14.91 4.45
CA VAL A 163 -4.88 13.61 4.95
C VAL A 163 -4.53 12.55 3.93
N ILE A 164 -3.50 11.79 4.19
CA ILE A 164 -3.03 10.72 3.32
C ILE A 164 -3.81 9.46 3.65
N LYS A 165 -4.72 9.08 2.76
CA LYS A 165 -5.29 7.73 2.76
C LYS A 165 -4.26 6.80 2.12
N SER A 166 -3.77 5.83 2.89
CA SER A 166 -2.88 4.80 2.38
C SER A 166 -3.65 3.84 1.48
N GLU A 167 -3.40 3.90 0.20
CA GLU A 167 -3.79 2.86 -0.74
C GLU A 167 -2.57 2.04 -1.19
N PRO A 168 -2.78 0.78 -1.56
CA PRO A 168 -1.69 -0.11 -1.95
C PRO A 168 -1.10 0.27 -3.31
N GLU A 169 0.14 -0.10 -3.48
CA GLU A 169 0.93 0.19 -4.67
C GLU A 169 0.39 -0.48 -5.92
N ASP A 170 0.30 0.28 -7.00
CA ASP A 170 0.06 -0.24 -8.34
C ASP A 170 1.25 -1.06 -8.81
N ASN A 171 1.00 -2.32 -8.97
CA ASN A 171 1.58 -3.17 -10.01
C ASN A 171 0.58 -4.28 -10.25
N ASN A 172 -0.44 -4.05 -11.07
CA ASN A 172 -1.43 -5.03 -11.55
C ASN A 172 -2.12 -5.88 -10.46
N VAL A 173 -2.06 -5.48 -9.20
CA VAL A 173 -2.80 -6.09 -8.11
C VAL A 173 -3.68 -5.02 -7.51
N PHE A 174 -4.92 -5.00 -7.94
CA PHE A 174 -5.98 -4.22 -7.32
C PHE A 174 -6.18 -4.71 -5.89
N TYR A 175 -5.70 -3.95 -4.93
CA TYR A 175 -6.16 -4.11 -3.56
C TYR A 175 -7.45 -3.31 -3.38
N MET A 176 -8.51 -4.00 -3.02
CA MET A 176 -9.65 -3.32 -2.44
C MET A 176 -9.17 -2.51 -1.25
N SER A 177 -9.36 -1.21 -1.34
CA SER A 177 -9.39 -0.38 -0.16
C SER A 177 -10.50 -0.91 0.75
N THR A 178 -10.16 -1.40 1.92
CA THR A 178 -11.11 -1.67 3.00
C THR A 178 -11.67 -0.38 3.60
N HIS A 179 -11.77 0.68 2.81
CA HIS A 179 -12.51 1.87 3.15
C HIS A 179 -13.94 1.79 2.63
N LEU A 180 -14.70 0.86 3.21
CA LEU A 180 -16.15 0.95 3.35
C LEU A 180 -16.54 1.98 4.42
N GLN A 181 -15.85 3.11 4.46
CA GLN A 181 -16.28 4.21 5.31
C GLN A 181 -16.15 5.51 4.52
N ASN A 182 -17.31 6.09 4.21
CA ASN A 182 -17.53 7.44 3.74
C ASN A 182 -17.42 7.71 2.23
N THR A 183 -18.07 6.89 1.41
CA THR A 183 -18.74 7.46 0.23
C THR A 183 -20.22 7.59 0.55
N PRO A 184 -20.87 8.72 0.25
CA PRO A 184 -22.30 8.81 0.40
C PRO A 184 -22.95 7.86 -0.61
N LYS A 185 -23.55 6.79 -0.14
CA LYS A 185 -24.48 5.99 -0.93
C LYS A 185 -25.69 6.85 -1.17
N GLN A 186 -25.95 7.19 -2.42
CA GLN A 186 -27.24 7.68 -2.86
C GLN A 186 -28.16 6.46 -2.94
N GLU A 187 -29.12 6.42 -2.08
CA GLU A 187 -30.27 5.53 -2.18
C GLU A 187 -31.49 6.38 -2.36
N TYR A 188 -32.28 6.00 -3.34
CA TYR A 188 -33.54 6.62 -3.70
C TYR A 188 -34.67 5.87 -3.03
N ASP A 189 -35.48 6.58 -2.29
CA ASP A 189 -36.80 6.11 -1.90
C ASP A 189 -37.85 7.01 -2.60
N ILE A 190 -38.67 6.36 -3.40
CA ILE A 190 -39.94 6.87 -3.89
C ILE A 190 -40.97 6.43 -2.87
N GLU A 191 -41.50 7.36 -2.09
CA GLU A 191 -42.82 7.16 -1.49
C GLU A 191 -43.56 8.46 -1.28
N GLU A 192 -44.81 8.37 -1.60
CA GLU A 192 -45.93 9.29 -1.74
C GLU A 192 -46.31 9.97 -0.41
N TYR A 193 -46.49 11.28 -0.49
CA TYR A 193 -47.00 12.09 0.61
C TYR A 193 -48.49 11.86 0.86
N LYS A 194 -48.87 11.45 2.06
CA LYS A 194 -50.19 11.74 2.65
C LYS A 194 -50.04 12.56 3.93
N ARG A 195 -50.45 13.80 3.86
CA ARG A 195 -50.64 14.73 4.98
C ARG A 195 -51.78 14.28 5.89
N LYS A 196 -51.63 14.46 7.20
CA LYS A 196 -52.68 14.94 8.16
C LYS A 196 -52.09 15.34 9.53
N PRO A 197 -52.87 16.09 10.38
CA PRO A 197 -52.38 17.37 10.87
C PRO A 197 -52.07 17.42 12.39
N GLN A 198 -51.50 18.58 12.80
CA GLN A 198 -51.17 19.00 14.17
C GLN A 198 -52.33 18.92 15.15
N LYS A 199 -52.02 18.54 16.44
CA LYS A 199 -52.74 19.01 17.62
C LYS A 199 -51.77 19.42 18.69
N VAL A 200 -51.93 20.68 19.11
CA VAL A 200 -51.33 21.34 20.26
C VAL A 200 -52.00 20.87 21.53
N LYS A 201 -51.29 20.66 22.64
CA LYS A 201 -51.69 20.90 24.04
C LYS A 201 -50.45 20.76 24.92
N THR A 202 -50.03 21.81 25.54
CA THR A 202 -50.12 22.40 26.87
C THR A 202 -49.50 21.58 28.02
N GLU A 203 -48.73 22.34 28.76
CA GLU A 203 -47.90 22.06 29.96
C GLU A 203 -48.62 21.35 31.10
N GLU A 204 -47.77 20.82 31.93
CA GLU A 204 -47.68 20.57 33.36
C GLU A 204 -47.60 19.08 33.78
N ASP A 205 -46.46 18.66 34.23
CA ASP A 205 -46.20 18.24 35.62
C ASP A 205 -44.73 17.77 35.82
N LYS A 206 -44.12 18.40 36.83
CA LYS A 206 -42.81 18.08 37.40
C LYS A 206 -42.85 16.78 38.15
N LYS A 207 -42.01 15.81 37.80
CA LYS A 207 -41.43 14.86 38.76
C LYS A 207 -40.02 14.42 38.31
N VAL A 208 -39.08 14.72 39.17
CA VAL A 208 -37.66 14.39 39.15
C VAL A 208 -37.43 12.88 39.09
N LYS A 209 -36.80 12.39 38.01
CA LYS A 209 -36.10 11.10 38.01
C LYS A 209 -34.72 11.25 37.38
N LYS A 210 -33.68 10.99 38.17
CA LYS A 210 -32.27 10.93 37.78
C LYS A 210 -32.11 10.11 36.51
N ARG A 211 -31.69 10.73 35.41
CA ARG A 211 -31.22 10.05 34.20
C ARG A 211 -29.75 9.74 34.31
N ARG A 212 -29.46 8.47 34.34
CA ARG A 212 -28.13 7.87 34.16
C ARG A 212 -27.79 7.98 32.67
N HIS A 213 -26.78 8.77 32.31
CA HIS A 213 -26.24 8.80 30.97
C HIS A 213 -25.42 7.54 30.72
N GLU A 214 -25.93 6.64 29.91
CA GLU A 214 -25.15 5.57 29.29
C GLU A 214 -24.50 6.09 27.99
N TYR A 215 -23.20 6.25 28.02
CA TYR A 215 -22.38 6.37 26.83
C TYR A 215 -22.13 4.98 26.29
N LYS A 216 -22.66 4.66 25.12
CA LYS A 216 -22.22 3.51 24.32
C LYS A 216 -20.96 3.90 23.55
N GLY A 217 -19.85 3.38 24.01
CA GLY A 217 -18.63 3.26 23.20
C GLY A 217 -18.64 1.90 22.50
N ASP A 218 -18.07 1.85 21.31
CA ASP A 218 -17.89 0.65 20.51
C ASP A 218 -17.19 -0.45 21.31
N GLU A 219 -17.92 -1.48 21.65
CA GLU A 219 -17.41 -2.67 22.34
C GLU A 219 -17.19 -3.79 21.32
N ASP A 220 -15.93 -3.96 20.93
CA ASP A 220 -15.40 -5.25 20.51
C ASP A 220 -14.63 -5.86 21.69
N ASP A 221 -15.35 -6.49 22.63
CA ASP A 221 -14.77 -7.37 23.64
C ASP A 221 -15.81 -8.45 23.99
N GLU A 222 -15.75 -9.59 23.30
CA GLU A 222 -16.36 -10.83 23.78
C GLU A 222 -15.46 -11.44 24.86
N ASP A 223 -15.80 -11.21 26.13
CA ASP A 223 -15.23 -11.91 27.28
C ASP A 223 -16.00 -13.21 27.55
N LEU A 224 -15.31 -14.34 27.40
CA LEU A 224 -15.75 -15.66 27.81
C LEU A 224 -15.83 -15.74 29.35
N ASN A 225 -17.06 -15.80 29.88
CA ASN A 225 -17.32 -16.07 31.28
C ASN A 225 -18.12 -17.36 31.43
N PRO A 226 -17.66 -18.39 32.16
CA PRO A 226 -18.43 -19.62 32.37
C PRO A 226 -19.48 -19.43 33.44
N LYS A 227 -20.75 -19.20 33.11
CA LYS A 227 -21.86 -19.23 34.02
C LYS A 227 -22.41 -20.62 34.16
N LYS A 228 -22.48 -21.08 35.43
CA LYS A 228 -23.14 -22.30 35.89
C LYS A 228 -24.59 -22.37 35.39
N LYS A 229 -24.95 -23.47 34.74
CA LYS A 229 -26.31 -23.81 34.30
C LYS A 229 -27.25 -23.98 35.45
N LYS A 230 -28.34 -23.20 35.47
CA LYS A 230 -29.64 -23.63 36.07
C LYS A 230 -30.57 -23.96 34.91
N VAL A 231 -31.04 -25.16 34.94
CA VAL A 231 -31.98 -25.70 33.97
C VAL A 231 -33.36 -25.09 34.21
N ASN A 232 -33.90 -24.40 33.22
CA ASN A 232 -35.36 -24.20 33.09
C ASN A 232 -35.72 -24.31 31.61
N HIS A 233 -36.51 -25.33 31.32
CA HIS A 233 -37.14 -25.54 30.03
C HIS A 233 -38.05 -24.38 29.65
N LYS A 234 -37.74 -23.71 28.55
CA LYS A 234 -38.75 -23.01 27.74
C LYS A 234 -38.37 -23.20 26.26
N VAL A 235 -39.27 -23.79 25.52
CA VAL A 235 -39.27 -23.97 24.11
C VAL A 235 -39.22 -22.59 23.42
N SER A 236 -38.21 -22.35 22.60
CA SER A 236 -38.21 -21.22 21.66
C SER A 236 -37.37 -21.54 20.45
N GLY A 237 -37.94 -21.17 19.34
CA GLY A 237 -37.59 -21.33 17.94
C GLY A 237 -36.12 -21.47 17.58
N GLY A 238 -35.90 -22.41 16.63
CA GLY A 238 -34.58 -22.77 16.15
C GLY A 238 -33.81 -21.60 15.57
N LYS A 239 -32.66 -21.27 16.15
CA LYS A 239 -31.58 -20.63 15.41
C LYS A 239 -31.09 -21.65 14.40
N LYS A 240 -31.27 -21.37 13.09
CA LYS A 240 -30.55 -22.05 12.02
C LYS A 240 -29.06 -21.96 12.37
N VAL A 241 -28.49 -23.09 12.71
CA VAL A 241 -27.05 -23.30 12.66
C VAL A 241 -26.74 -23.28 11.17
N GLU A 242 -26.23 -22.15 10.67
CA GLU A 242 -25.59 -22.13 9.36
C GLU A 242 -24.45 -23.14 9.47
N LYS A 243 -24.53 -24.23 8.70
CA LYS A 243 -23.38 -25.07 8.45
C LYS A 243 -22.31 -24.15 7.87
N GLU A 244 -21.18 -24.01 8.55
CA GLU A 244 -19.99 -23.43 7.92
C GLU A 244 -19.69 -24.32 6.72
N GLU A 245 -19.99 -23.81 5.52
CA GLU A 245 -19.56 -24.43 4.27
C GLU A 245 -18.04 -24.53 4.35
N GLU A 246 -17.52 -25.72 4.19
CA GLU A 246 -16.10 -26.02 4.21
C GLU A 246 -15.43 -25.14 3.13
N LYS A 247 -14.58 -24.22 3.55
CA LYS A 247 -13.98 -23.26 2.62
C LYS A 247 -12.99 -23.98 1.74
N TRP A 248 -13.16 -23.84 0.45
CA TRP A 248 -12.24 -24.37 -0.54
C TRP A 248 -10.78 -23.98 -0.26
N LYS A 249 -9.92 -24.99 -0.16
CA LYS A 249 -8.50 -24.87 0.11
C LYS A 249 -7.69 -24.98 -1.19
N TRP A 250 -7.74 -23.96 -2.00
CA TRP A 250 -7.05 -23.89 -3.29
C TRP A 250 -5.54 -24.18 -3.23
N TRP A 251 -4.92 -24.07 -2.08
CA TRP A 251 -3.48 -24.33 -1.88
C TRP A 251 -3.12 -25.81 -1.75
N GLU A 252 -4.10 -26.67 -1.63
CA GLU A 252 -3.96 -28.13 -1.64
C GLU A 252 -4.11 -28.71 -3.06
N GLU A 253 -4.59 -27.90 -4.03
CA GLU A 253 -4.78 -28.31 -5.41
C GLU A 253 -3.55 -28.10 -6.30
N GLU A 254 -3.46 -28.89 -7.37
CA GLU A 254 -2.42 -28.75 -8.38
C GLU A 254 -2.56 -27.46 -9.17
N ARG A 255 -1.45 -26.81 -9.41
CA ARG A 255 -1.40 -25.58 -10.20
C ARG A 255 -1.40 -25.91 -11.69
N TYR A 256 -2.02 -25.02 -12.48
CA TYR A 256 -1.91 -25.11 -13.94
C TYR A 256 -0.46 -24.96 -14.37
N THR A 257 -0.05 -25.88 -15.25
CA THR A 257 1.31 -25.88 -15.82
C THR A 257 1.39 -25.07 -17.11
N ASP A 258 0.26 -24.80 -17.75
CA ASP A 258 0.12 -23.89 -18.88
C ASP A 258 -0.01 -22.43 -18.41
N ASP A 259 0.07 -21.49 -19.31
CA ASP A 259 -0.07 -20.06 -19.00
C ASP A 259 -1.49 -19.63 -18.63
N SER A 260 -2.46 -20.56 -18.61
CA SER A 260 -3.85 -20.25 -18.29
C SER A 260 -4.00 -19.84 -16.80
N LYS A 261 -4.92 -18.94 -16.55
CA LYS A 261 -5.24 -18.47 -15.19
C LYS A 261 -6.52 -19.11 -14.67
N TRP A 262 -7.36 -19.54 -15.58
CA TRP A 262 -8.63 -20.25 -15.32
C TRP A 262 -9.04 -21.02 -16.57
N ARG A 263 -9.86 -22.06 -16.41
CA ARG A 263 -10.45 -22.84 -17.51
C ARG A 263 -11.88 -22.45 -17.76
N PHE A 264 -12.63 -22.19 -16.69
CA PHE A 264 -14.02 -21.74 -16.74
C PHE A 264 -14.18 -20.46 -15.89
N LEU A 265 -14.88 -19.46 -16.42
CA LEU A 265 -15.21 -18.21 -15.75
C LEU A 265 -16.60 -17.73 -16.14
N GLU A 266 -17.48 -17.62 -15.14
CA GLU A 266 -18.83 -17.05 -15.28
C GLU A 266 -19.09 -15.99 -14.21
N HIS A 267 -19.69 -14.85 -14.57
CA HIS A 267 -20.09 -13.81 -13.64
C HIS A 267 -21.26 -12.98 -14.20
N LYS A 268 -21.93 -12.20 -13.34
CA LYS A 268 -23.10 -11.39 -13.73
C LYS A 268 -22.76 -10.01 -14.32
N GLY A 269 -21.49 -9.69 -14.47
CA GLY A 269 -21.02 -8.39 -14.95
C GLY A 269 -20.94 -7.32 -13.86
N PRO A 270 -20.72 -6.06 -14.25
CA PRO A 270 -20.58 -4.94 -13.32
C PRO A 270 -21.92 -4.31 -12.93
N VAL A 271 -21.94 -3.66 -11.76
CA VAL A 271 -23.05 -2.78 -11.34
C VAL A 271 -22.67 -1.34 -11.64
N PHE A 272 -23.49 -0.64 -12.41
CA PHE A 272 -23.28 0.77 -12.76
C PHE A 272 -23.79 1.72 -11.68
N ALA A 273 -23.28 2.96 -11.70
CA ALA A 273 -23.84 4.05 -10.93
C ALA A 273 -25.26 4.39 -11.47
N PRO A 274 -26.23 4.68 -10.60
CA PRO A 274 -27.57 5.05 -11.03
C PRO A 274 -27.55 6.32 -11.93
N PRO A 275 -28.56 6.51 -12.79
CA PRO A 275 -28.69 7.74 -13.58
C PRO A 275 -28.75 8.97 -12.67
N TYR A 276 -28.48 10.14 -13.25
CA TYR A 276 -28.60 11.39 -12.52
C TYR A 276 -30.09 11.77 -12.33
N GLU A 277 -30.43 12.15 -11.12
CA GLU A 277 -31.73 12.71 -10.79
C GLU A 277 -31.59 14.22 -10.54
N PRO A 278 -32.41 15.05 -11.24
CA PRO A 278 -32.36 16.49 -11.07
C PRO A 278 -32.63 16.94 -9.63
N LEU A 279 -32.04 18.06 -9.27
CA LEU A 279 -32.27 18.66 -7.96
C LEU A 279 -33.72 19.15 -7.80
N PRO A 280 -34.25 19.18 -6.56
CA PRO A 280 -35.54 19.79 -6.27
C PRO A 280 -35.58 21.22 -6.75
N SER A 281 -36.76 21.69 -7.22
CA SER A 281 -36.95 23.01 -7.84
C SER A 281 -36.59 24.22 -6.94
N ASN A 282 -36.55 23.99 -5.63
CA ASN A 282 -36.17 25.00 -4.64
C ASN A 282 -34.66 25.11 -4.44
N VAL A 283 -33.86 24.18 -4.99
CA VAL A 283 -32.38 24.17 -4.87
C VAL A 283 -31.78 24.64 -6.19
N LYS A 284 -31.19 25.83 -6.19
CA LYS A 284 -30.73 26.52 -7.40
C LYS A 284 -29.24 26.86 -7.31
N LEU A 285 -28.59 26.94 -8.45
CA LEU A 285 -27.33 27.63 -8.63
C LEU A 285 -27.62 29.13 -8.83
N TYR A 286 -26.80 29.99 -8.23
CA TYR A 286 -26.86 31.43 -8.51
C TYR A 286 -25.62 31.85 -9.30
N TYR A 287 -25.83 32.70 -10.28
CA TYR A 287 -24.77 33.34 -11.05
C TYR A 287 -24.96 34.85 -10.99
N ASP A 288 -23.97 35.56 -10.47
CA ASP A 288 -24.01 37.02 -10.28
C ASP A 288 -25.30 37.45 -9.52
N GLY A 289 -25.61 36.70 -8.43
CA GLY A 289 -26.79 36.93 -7.59
C GLY A 289 -28.14 36.48 -8.19
N LYS A 290 -28.20 36.02 -9.45
CA LYS A 290 -29.44 35.61 -10.12
C LYS A 290 -29.54 34.08 -10.21
N PRO A 291 -30.73 33.50 -9.91
CA PRO A 291 -30.91 32.06 -10.01
C PRO A 291 -30.78 31.60 -11.46
N MET A 292 -30.04 30.53 -11.66
CA MET A 292 -29.79 29.95 -12.97
C MET A 292 -30.25 28.50 -13.05
N LYS A 293 -31.03 28.17 -14.07
CA LYS A 293 -31.40 26.80 -14.39
C LYS A 293 -30.35 26.20 -15.34
N LEU A 294 -29.82 25.08 -14.97
CA LEU A 294 -28.87 24.31 -15.78
C LEU A 294 -29.58 23.14 -16.49
N ASN A 295 -29.00 22.68 -17.62
CA ASN A 295 -29.36 21.41 -18.19
C ASN A 295 -28.87 20.26 -17.30
N ALA A 296 -29.50 19.09 -17.36
CA ALA A 296 -29.24 17.98 -16.47
C ALA A 296 -27.74 17.56 -16.42
N PRO A 297 -26.99 17.46 -17.54
CA PRO A 297 -25.54 17.17 -17.49
C PRO A 297 -24.72 18.26 -16.77
N ALA A 298 -25.03 19.53 -17.02
CA ALA A 298 -24.31 20.63 -16.36
C ALA A 298 -24.67 20.72 -14.86
N GLU A 299 -25.94 20.43 -14.50
CA GLU A 299 -26.39 20.38 -13.12
C GLU A 299 -25.70 19.22 -12.35
N GLU A 300 -25.66 18.01 -12.95
CA GLU A 300 -24.91 16.87 -12.33
C GLU A 300 -23.48 17.26 -12.00
N VAL A 301 -22.76 17.86 -12.94
CA VAL A 301 -21.36 18.26 -12.73
C VAL A 301 -21.23 19.37 -11.68
N ALA A 302 -22.17 20.33 -11.66
CA ALA A 302 -22.24 21.36 -10.62
C ALA A 302 -22.40 20.75 -9.22
N THR A 303 -23.21 19.68 -9.08
CA THR A 303 -23.40 18.99 -7.79
C THR A 303 -22.10 18.36 -7.26
N PHE A 304 -21.18 17.93 -8.13
CA PHE A 304 -19.90 17.37 -7.69
C PHE A 304 -19.02 18.42 -7.03
N PHE A 305 -19.01 19.64 -7.56
CA PHE A 305 -18.30 20.77 -6.96
C PHE A 305 -18.99 21.24 -5.68
N ALA A 306 -20.31 21.38 -5.69
CA ALA A 306 -21.10 21.76 -4.52
C ALA A 306 -20.88 20.82 -3.32
N LYS A 307 -20.85 19.50 -3.55
CA LYS A 307 -20.56 18.50 -2.51
C LYS A 307 -19.17 18.63 -1.88
N MET A 308 -18.25 19.36 -2.52
CA MET A 308 -16.88 19.56 -2.08
C MET A 308 -16.57 20.98 -1.62
N LEU A 309 -17.55 21.85 -1.50
CA LEU A 309 -17.35 23.28 -1.24
C LEU A 309 -16.52 23.54 0.04
N ASP A 310 -16.71 22.74 1.09
CA ASP A 310 -15.95 22.80 2.35
C ASP A 310 -14.58 22.06 2.28
N HIS A 311 -14.16 21.60 1.11
CA HIS A 311 -12.95 20.80 0.97
C HIS A 311 -11.80 21.64 0.42
N GLU A 312 -10.58 21.46 0.96
CA GLU A 312 -9.37 22.18 0.54
C GLU A 312 -9.09 22.15 -0.97
N TYR A 313 -9.53 21.12 -1.72
CA TYR A 313 -9.36 21.07 -3.16
C TYR A 313 -10.04 22.23 -3.89
N THR A 314 -11.18 22.71 -3.42
CA THR A 314 -11.92 23.80 -4.05
C THR A 314 -11.24 25.16 -3.91
N THR A 315 -10.25 25.30 -3.01
CA THR A 315 -9.42 26.51 -2.89
C THR A 315 -8.21 26.48 -3.85
N LYS A 316 -7.84 25.32 -4.39
CA LYS A 316 -6.71 25.19 -5.31
C LYS A 316 -7.06 25.72 -6.71
N GLU A 317 -6.24 26.61 -7.24
CA GLU A 317 -6.48 27.23 -8.55
C GLU A 317 -6.55 26.20 -9.69
N VAL A 318 -5.63 25.23 -9.72
CA VAL A 318 -5.60 24.14 -10.72
C VAL A 318 -6.91 23.36 -10.71
N PHE A 319 -7.45 23.04 -9.52
CA PHE A 319 -8.72 22.34 -9.38
C PHE A 319 -9.88 23.15 -9.95
N ARG A 320 -9.94 24.44 -9.61
CA ARG A 320 -10.98 25.37 -10.09
C ARG A 320 -10.92 25.54 -11.60
N LYS A 321 -9.73 25.76 -12.17
CA LYS A 321 -9.52 25.89 -13.63
C LYS A 321 -9.95 24.63 -14.37
N ASN A 322 -9.51 23.45 -13.93
CA ASN A 322 -9.85 22.19 -14.56
C ASN A 322 -11.35 21.87 -14.46
N PHE A 323 -11.93 22.06 -13.28
CA PHE A 323 -13.39 21.93 -13.09
C PHE A 323 -14.15 22.82 -14.05
N PHE A 324 -13.88 24.12 -14.05
CA PHE A 324 -14.60 25.09 -14.87
C PHE A 324 -14.48 24.80 -16.37
N LYS A 325 -13.27 24.45 -16.84
CA LYS A 325 -13.03 24.05 -18.23
C LYS A 325 -13.85 22.82 -18.63
N ASN A 326 -13.97 21.82 -17.73
CA ASN A 326 -14.74 20.61 -18.00
C ASN A 326 -16.24 20.86 -17.87
N TRP A 327 -16.67 21.58 -16.84
CA TRP A 327 -18.08 21.94 -16.61
C TRP A 327 -18.67 22.72 -17.78
N LYS A 328 -17.94 23.70 -18.35
CA LYS A 328 -18.36 24.41 -19.56
C LYS A 328 -18.60 23.47 -20.75
N LYS A 329 -17.97 22.32 -20.84
CA LYS A 329 -18.22 21.37 -21.94
C LYS A 329 -19.60 20.74 -21.85
N GLU A 330 -20.11 20.53 -20.65
CA GLU A 330 -21.43 19.93 -20.39
C GLU A 330 -22.62 20.94 -20.49
N MET A 331 -22.32 22.24 -20.57
CA MET A 331 -23.29 23.30 -20.70
C MET A 331 -23.78 23.44 -22.15
N THR A 332 -25.02 23.90 -22.31
CA THR A 332 -25.55 24.36 -23.59
C THR A 332 -24.88 25.67 -24.04
N SER A 333 -25.03 26.05 -25.32
CA SER A 333 -24.44 27.31 -25.81
C SER A 333 -24.98 28.55 -25.08
N LYS A 334 -26.25 28.56 -24.70
CA LYS A 334 -26.91 29.66 -23.92
C LYS A 334 -26.34 29.72 -22.48
N GLU A 335 -26.04 28.60 -21.87
CA GLU A 335 -25.44 28.55 -20.53
C GLU A 335 -23.98 28.98 -20.60
N LYS A 336 -23.21 28.52 -21.60
CA LYS A 336 -21.82 28.93 -21.82
C LYS A 336 -21.62 30.43 -22.00
N SER A 337 -22.54 31.07 -22.68
CA SER A 337 -22.49 32.52 -22.88
C SER A 337 -22.79 33.33 -21.61
N LYS A 338 -23.61 32.76 -20.71
CA LYS A 338 -23.96 33.40 -19.43
C LYS A 338 -22.87 33.18 -18.36
N VAL A 339 -22.39 31.91 -18.19
CA VAL A 339 -21.43 31.55 -17.16
C VAL A 339 -20.01 31.75 -17.69
N THR A 340 -19.48 32.92 -17.50
CA THR A 340 -18.13 33.29 -17.97
C THR A 340 -17.06 33.15 -16.90
N ASP A 341 -17.41 33.35 -15.61
CA ASP A 341 -16.48 33.28 -14.46
C ASP A 341 -17.02 32.38 -13.35
N LEU A 342 -16.18 31.46 -12.86
CA LEU A 342 -16.51 30.58 -11.76
C LEU A 342 -16.68 31.32 -10.41
N ASN A 343 -16.01 32.45 -10.23
CA ASN A 343 -16.10 33.25 -8.99
C ASN A 343 -17.46 33.91 -8.81
N LYS A 344 -18.21 34.09 -9.89
CA LYS A 344 -19.58 34.59 -9.87
C LYS A 344 -20.64 33.52 -9.63
N CYS A 345 -20.20 32.23 -9.54
CA CYS A 345 -21.09 31.12 -9.26
C CYS A 345 -21.20 30.88 -7.77
N ASP A 346 -22.41 30.88 -7.25
CA ASP A 346 -22.73 30.51 -5.88
C ASP A 346 -23.41 29.14 -5.84
N PHE A 347 -22.72 28.16 -5.23
CA PHE A 347 -23.17 26.78 -5.03
C PHE A 347 -23.74 26.54 -3.63
N SER A 348 -23.92 27.55 -2.80
CA SER A 348 -24.25 27.41 -1.38
C SER A 348 -25.54 26.65 -1.14
N GLN A 349 -26.62 26.92 -1.88
CA GLN A 349 -27.86 26.17 -1.73
C GLN A 349 -27.72 24.69 -2.06
N MET A 350 -26.97 24.36 -3.11
CA MET A 350 -26.69 22.96 -3.44
C MET A 350 -25.87 22.29 -2.35
N HIS A 351 -24.88 23.01 -1.80
CA HIS A 351 -24.04 22.52 -0.72
C HIS A 351 -24.86 22.22 0.55
N GLU A 352 -25.68 23.16 0.97
CA GLU A 352 -26.56 23.01 2.14
C GLU A 352 -27.54 21.85 1.99
N TYR A 353 -28.13 21.69 0.81
CA TYR A 353 -28.99 20.55 0.48
C TYR A 353 -28.26 19.21 0.71
N PHE A 354 -27.07 19.05 0.16
CA PHE A 354 -26.29 17.81 0.34
C PHE A 354 -25.80 17.61 1.78
N LYS A 355 -25.54 18.70 2.49
CA LYS A 355 -25.17 18.67 3.91
C LYS A 355 -26.36 18.20 4.75
N ALA A 356 -27.55 18.72 4.50
CA ALA A 356 -28.79 18.29 5.15
C ALA A 356 -29.11 16.82 4.84
N GLN A 357 -28.95 16.38 3.59
CA GLN A 357 -29.09 14.95 3.25
C GLN A 357 -28.08 14.06 3.98
N ALA A 358 -26.83 14.49 4.11
CA ALA A 358 -25.81 13.73 4.82
C ALA A 358 -26.14 13.63 6.32
N GLU A 359 -26.70 14.68 6.90
CA GLU A 359 -27.13 14.70 8.30
C GLU A 359 -28.36 13.81 8.51
N ALA A 360 -29.37 13.88 7.64
CA ALA A 360 -30.53 12.99 7.67
C ALA A 360 -30.11 11.51 7.67
N ARG A 361 -29.12 11.15 6.81
CA ARG A 361 -28.55 9.77 6.80
C ARG A 361 -27.84 9.39 8.10
N ARG A 362 -27.17 10.34 8.77
CA ARG A 362 -26.55 10.09 10.09
C ARG A 362 -27.61 9.86 11.17
N LEU A 363 -28.75 10.55 11.09
CA LEU A 363 -29.85 10.48 12.03
C LEU A 363 -30.81 9.28 11.81
N MET A 364 -30.70 8.60 10.66
CA MET A 364 -31.49 7.39 10.36
C MET A 364 -31.49 6.40 11.51
N SER A 365 -32.64 5.77 11.74
CA SER A 365 -32.82 4.72 12.72
C SER A 365 -31.95 3.47 12.46
N LYS A 366 -31.78 2.62 13.46
CA LYS A 366 -31.13 1.33 13.26
C LYS A 366 -31.87 0.42 12.27
N ALA A 367 -33.21 0.50 12.25
CA ALA A 367 -34.05 -0.31 11.36
C ALA A 367 -33.86 0.12 9.90
N GLU A 368 -33.87 1.43 9.61
CA GLU A 368 -33.61 1.95 8.24
C GLU A 368 -32.20 1.59 7.77
N LYS A 369 -31.18 1.81 8.64
CA LYS A 369 -29.80 1.38 8.30
C LYS A 369 -29.70 -0.11 8.05
N GLN A 370 -30.51 -0.92 8.73
CA GLN A 370 -30.54 -2.37 8.54
C GLN A 370 -31.18 -2.74 7.21
N LYS A 371 -32.29 -2.10 6.79
CA LYS A 371 -32.91 -2.31 5.46
C LYS A 371 -31.93 -2.00 4.33
N ILE A 372 -31.24 -0.86 4.43
CA ILE A 372 -30.20 -0.48 3.47
C ILE A 372 -29.07 -1.53 3.40
N LYS A 373 -28.67 -2.05 4.56
CA LYS A 373 -27.65 -3.11 4.60
C LYS A 373 -28.15 -4.39 3.92
N GLU A 374 -29.38 -4.79 4.16
CA GLU A 374 -30.00 -5.99 3.57
C GLU A 374 -30.11 -5.86 2.05
N GLU A 375 -30.53 -4.68 1.55
CA GLU A 375 -30.57 -4.41 0.11
C GLU A 375 -29.18 -4.46 -0.52
N ASN A 376 -28.18 -3.83 0.10
CA ASN A 376 -26.80 -3.94 -0.35
C ASN A 376 -26.28 -5.38 -0.33
N GLU A 377 -26.72 -6.19 0.63
CA GLU A 377 -26.34 -7.59 0.76
C GLU A 377 -26.95 -8.43 -0.36
N ARG A 378 -28.19 -8.15 -0.79
CA ARG A 378 -28.79 -8.78 -1.99
C ARG A 378 -27.94 -8.50 -3.25
N VAL A 379 -27.59 -7.23 -3.49
CA VAL A 379 -26.73 -6.87 -4.62
C VAL A 379 -25.35 -7.56 -4.54
N VAL A 380 -24.78 -7.72 -3.33
CA VAL A 380 -23.53 -8.49 -3.15
C VAL A 380 -23.74 -9.97 -3.45
N GLN A 381 -24.87 -10.57 -3.04
CA GLN A 381 -25.15 -11.99 -3.36
C GLN A 381 -25.27 -12.21 -4.87
N GLU A 382 -25.84 -11.27 -5.60
CA GLU A 382 -26.04 -11.36 -7.04
C GLU A 382 -24.77 -11.10 -7.86
N TYR A 383 -24.08 -9.97 -7.58
CA TYR A 383 -22.97 -9.46 -8.39
C TYR A 383 -21.60 -9.62 -7.73
N GLY A 384 -21.54 -9.95 -6.45
CA GLY A 384 -20.31 -10.01 -5.67
C GLY A 384 -19.51 -11.31 -5.83
N TYR A 385 -19.99 -12.25 -6.62
CA TYR A 385 -19.37 -13.56 -6.84
C TYR A 385 -19.30 -13.92 -8.30
N CYS A 386 -18.32 -14.75 -8.64
CA CYS A 386 -18.22 -15.45 -9.92
C CYS A 386 -18.05 -16.95 -9.67
N ILE A 387 -18.26 -17.74 -10.70
CA ILE A 387 -17.91 -19.16 -10.73
C ILE A 387 -16.61 -19.25 -11.54
N MET A 388 -15.57 -19.77 -10.93
CA MET A 388 -14.28 -20.00 -11.55
C MET A 388 -13.84 -21.44 -11.29
N ASP A 389 -13.64 -22.21 -12.35
CA ASP A 389 -13.19 -23.61 -12.27
C ASP A 389 -14.06 -24.42 -11.28
N ASN A 390 -15.39 -24.29 -11.37
CA ASN A 390 -16.42 -24.87 -10.52
C ASN A 390 -16.48 -24.36 -9.07
N HIS A 391 -15.66 -23.36 -8.70
CA HIS A 391 -15.66 -22.79 -7.36
C HIS A 391 -16.29 -21.40 -7.33
N LYS A 392 -17.03 -21.10 -6.27
CA LYS A 392 -17.60 -19.77 -6.04
C LYS A 392 -16.56 -18.84 -5.43
N GLU A 393 -16.04 -17.92 -6.24
CA GLU A 393 -15.03 -16.95 -5.87
C GLU A 393 -15.60 -15.54 -5.68
N GLY A 394 -15.14 -14.83 -4.67
CA GLY A 394 -15.55 -13.45 -4.42
C GLY A 394 -14.94 -12.47 -5.42
N ILE A 395 -15.76 -11.52 -5.91
CA ILE A 395 -15.31 -10.39 -6.72
C ILE A 395 -14.92 -9.23 -5.81
N GLY A 396 -13.79 -8.61 -6.11
CA GLY A 396 -13.25 -7.53 -5.27
C GLY A 396 -14.04 -6.23 -5.36
N ASN A 397 -14.32 -5.74 -6.56
CA ASN A 397 -14.87 -4.41 -6.82
C ASN A 397 -15.88 -4.44 -7.99
N PHE A 398 -16.96 -5.15 -7.83
CA PHE A 398 -17.97 -5.32 -8.90
C PHE A 398 -18.76 -4.05 -9.25
N ARG A 399 -18.69 -2.99 -8.44
CA ARG A 399 -19.35 -1.72 -8.73
C ARG A 399 -18.43 -0.81 -9.56
N ILE A 400 -18.95 -0.29 -10.67
CA ILE A 400 -18.29 0.77 -11.44
C ILE A 400 -18.23 2.05 -10.60
N GLU A 401 -17.09 2.73 -10.62
CA GLU A 401 -16.94 4.01 -9.96
C GLU A 401 -17.92 5.07 -10.50
N PRO A 402 -18.64 5.79 -9.62
CA PRO A 402 -19.54 6.85 -10.07
C PRO A 402 -18.78 8.00 -10.72
N PRO A 403 -19.46 8.82 -11.55
CA PRO A 403 -18.88 10.06 -12.05
C PRO A 403 -18.58 11.03 -10.91
N GLY A 404 -17.70 11.99 -11.14
CA GLY A 404 -17.29 12.96 -10.12
C GLY A 404 -16.10 13.79 -10.56
N LEU A 405 -15.49 14.53 -9.63
CA LEU A 405 -14.28 15.30 -9.88
C LEU A 405 -13.05 14.51 -9.44
N PHE A 406 -12.07 14.44 -10.32
CA PHE A 406 -10.80 13.81 -10.03
C PHE A 406 -10.01 14.63 -8.99
N ARG A 407 -9.57 14.01 -7.93
CA ARG A 407 -8.83 14.68 -6.86
C ARG A 407 -7.33 14.60 -7.05
N GLY A 408 -6.85 13.44 -7.45
CA GLY A 408 -5.42 13.14 -7.46
C GLY A 408 -4.85 12.99 -6.04
N ARG A 409 -3.54 12.93 -5.94
CA ARG A 409 -2.78 12.97 -4.69
C ARG A 409 -1.69 14.03 -4.83
N GLY A 410 -1.42 14.77 -3.74
CA GLY A 410 -0.53 15.92 -3.81
C GLY A 410 -1.03 16.97 -4.80
N ASP A 411 -0.09 17.65 -5.45
CA ASP A 411 -0.39 18.68 -6.44
C ASP A 411 -0.50 18.09 -7.86
N HIS A 412 -1.51 17.25 -8.04
CA HIS A 412 -1.75 16.59 -9.31
C HIS A 412 -2.29 17.58 -10.37
N PRO A 413 -1.66 17.72 -11.55
CA PRO A 413 -2.04 18.73 -12.54
C PRO A 413 -3.45 18.54 -13.12
N LYS A 414 -3.99 17.35 -13.09
CA LYS A 414 -5.35 17.01 -13.58
C LYS A 414 -6.43 17.06 -12.49
N MET A 415 -6.12 17.50 -11.25
CA MET A 415 -7.13 17.64 -10.20
C MET A 415 -8.27 18.60 -10.66
N GLY A 416 -9.50 18.29 -10.29
CA GLY A 416 -10.69 19.02 -10.70
C GLY A 416 -11.26 18.63 -12.07
N MET A 417 -10.57 17.79 -12.85
CA MET A 417 -11.14 17.30 -14.11
C MET A 417 -12.36 16.39 -13.87
N LEU A 418 -13.30 16.43 -14.80
CA LEU A 418 -14.50 15.60 -14.76
C LEU A 418 -14.18 14.15 -15.07
N LYS A 419 -14.36 13.27 -14.11
CA LYS A 419 -14.40 11.83 -14.27
C LYS A 419 -15.78 11.44 -14.82
N ARG A 420 -15.82 11.05 -16.08
CA ARG A 420 -17.05 10.79 -16.81
C ARG A 420 -17.76 9.53 -16.30
N ARG A 421 -19.07 9.50 -16.47
CA ARG A 421 -19.87 8.30 -16.26
C ARG A 421 -19.43 7.22 -17.24
N ILE A 422 -19.12 6.05 -16.73
CA ILE A 422 -18.80 4.85 -17.53
C ILE A 422 -20.12 4.22 -17.98
N ARG A 423 -20.23 3.96 -19.27
CA ARG A 423 -21.40 3.35 -19.92
C ARG A 423 -21.12 1.90 -20.28
N PRO A 424 -22.16 1.08 -20.52
CA PRO A 424 -21.97 -0.30 -20.99
C PRO A 424 -21.11 -0.39 -22.26
N GLU A 425 -21.23 0.59 -23.17
CA GLU A 425 -20.44 0.66 -24.43
C GLU A 425 -18.95 0.92 -24.21
N ASP A 426 -18.53 1.27 -23.00
CA ASP A 426 -17.11 1.43 -22.63
C ASP A 426 -16.51 0.13 -22.10
N ILE A 427 -17.35 -0.87 -21.78
CA ILE A 427 -17.00 -2.05 -21.00
C ILE A 427 -16.61 -3.22 -21.89
N ILE A 428 -15.48 -3.82 -21.57
CA ILE A 428 -15.05 -5.13 -22.10
C ILE A 428 -15.30 -6.18 -21.01
N ILE A 429 -16.13 -7.17 -21.32
CA ILE A 429 -16.38 -8.33 -20.46
C ILE A 429 -15.38 -9.44 -20.80
N ASN A 430 -14.87 -10.14 -19.80
CA ASN A 430 -14.05 -11.33 -20.01
C ASN A 430 -14.69 -12.53 -19.27
N CYS A 431 -15.09 -13.56 -19.99
CA CYS A 431 -15.72 -14.77 -19.46
C CYS A 431 -15.47 -15.95 -20.41
N SER A 432 -15.85 -17.16 -20.01
CA SER A 432 -15.77 -18.34 -20.86
C SER A 432 -16.78 -18.29 -22.01
N LYS A 433 -16.46 -18.92 -23.14
CA LYS A 433 -17.38 -19.03 -24.28
C LYS A 433 -18.65 -19.76 -23.89
N ASP A 434 -18.49 -20.81 -23.11
CA ASP A 434 -19.58 -21.73 -22.71
C ASP A 434 -20.33 -21.27 -21.45
N SER A 435 -20.00 -20.09 -20.93
CA SER A 435 -20.67 -19.50 -19.74
C SER A 435 -21.94 -18.72 -20.14
N ASN A 436 -22.81 -18.48 -19.17
CA ASN A 436 -23.88 -17.50 -19.30
C ASN A 436 -23.32 -16.10 -19.36
N HIS A 437 -23.21 -15.53 -20.55
CA HIS A 437 -22.62 -14.20 -20.73
C HIS A 437 -23.45 -13.13 -19.98
N PRO A 438 -22.78 -12.18 -19.29
CA PRO A 438 -23.47 -11.07 -18.66
C PRO A 438 -24.30 -10.28 -19.65
N LYS A 439 -25.59 -10.06 -19.33
CA LYS A 439 -26.45 -9.23 -20.15
C LYS A 439 -26.22 -7.77 -19.87
N PRO A 440 -26.08 -6.90 -20.88
CA PRO A 440 -26.00 -5.46 -20.66
C PRO A 440 -27.36 -4.92 -20.20
N PRO A 441 -27.41 -3.74 -19.57
CA PRO A 441 -28.65 -3.06 -19.26
C PRO A 441 -29.55 -2.90 -20.51
N PRO A 442 -30.89 -2.91 -20.37
CA PRO A 442 -31.82 -2.78 -21.51
C PRO A 442 -31.49 -1.58 -22.40
N GLY A 443 -31.53 -1.78 -23.73
CA GLY A 443 -31.23 -0.73 -24.71
C GLY A 443 -29.77 -0.41 -24.91
N THR A 444 -28.84 -1.16 -24.30
CA THR A 444 -27.39 -0.95 -24.39
C THR A 444 -26.67 -2.20 -24.88
N LYS A 445 -25.37 -2.07 -25.18
CA LYS A 445 -24.52 -3.19 -25.57
C LYS A 445 -23.14 -3.09 -24.91
N TRP A 446 -22.49 -4.22 -24.69
CA TRP A 446 -21.09 -4.21 -24.29
C TRP A 446 -20.21 -3.73 -25.44
N LYS A 447 -19.10 -3.07 -25.13
CA LYS A 447 -18.08 -2.74 -26.13
C LYS A 447 -17.51 -4.01 -26.77
N GLU A 448 -17.24 -5.02 -25.95
CA GLU A 448 -16.66 -6.29 -26.38
C GLU A 448 -16.96 -7.37 -25.32
N VAL A 449 -17.20 -8.60 -25.78
CA VAL A 449 -17.12 -9.80 -24.92
C VAL A 449 -15.92 -10.61 -25.38
N ARG A 450 -14.97 -10.79 -24.47
CA ARG A 450 -13.69 -11.44 -24.72
C ARG A 450 -13.62 -12.78 -23.99
N HIS A 451 -12.82 -13.70 -24.54
CA HIS A 451 -12.60 -15.04 -24.00
C HIS A 451 -11.09 -15.25 -23.82
N ASP A 452 -10.46 -14.53 -22.89
CA ASP A 452 -9.03 -14.56 -22.65
C ASP A 452 -8.72 -15.13 -21.27
N ASN A 453 -8.36 -16.42 -21.23
CA ASN A 453 -8.03 -17.12 -19.99
C ASN A 453 -6.58 -16.91 -19.49
N LYS A 454 -5.77 -16.11 -20.20
CA LYS A 454 -4.42 -15.73 -19.80
C LYS A 454 -4.41 -14.51 -18.89
N VAL A 455 -5.53 -13.79 -18.79
CA VAL A 455 -5.68 -12.61 -17.94
C VAL A 455 -6.52 -12.92 -16.69
N THR A 456 -6.38 -12.09 -15.67
CA THR A 456 -7.01 -12.30 -14.35
C THR A 456 -8.14 -11.32 -14.04
N TRP A 457 -8.45 -10.40 -14.95
CA TRP A 457 -9.54 -9.46 -14.80
C TRP A 457 -10.84 -10.00 -15.43
N LEU A 458 -11.97 -9.60 -14.84
CA LEU A 458 -13.31 -9.99 -15.27
C LEU A 458 -13.94 -8.96 -16.21
N VAL A 459 -13.68 -7.70 -15.92
CA VAL A 459 -14.22 -6.54 -16.66
C VAL A 459 -13.14 -5.49 -16.80
N SER A 460 -13.09 -4.79 -17.92
CA SER A 460 -12.12 -3.73 -18.18
C SER A 460 -12.75 -2.56 -18.90
N TRP A 461 -12.27 -1.35 -18.63
CA TRP A 461 -12.60 -0.10 -19.34
C TRP A 461 -11.45 0.88 -19.26
N THR A 462 -11.46 1.88 -20.15
CA THR A 462 -10.47 2.97 -20.14
C THR A 462 -11.08 4.22 -19.52
N GLU A 463 -10.50 4.74 -18.47
CA GLU A 463 -10.95 5.99 -17.85
C GLU A 463 -10.40 7.22 -18.57
N ASN A 464 -11.11 8.34 -18.47
CA ASN A 464 -10.87 9.52 -19.31
C ASN A 464 -9.84 10.52 -18.81
N ILE A 465 -9.37 10.41 -17.55
CA ILE A 465 -8.46 11.41 -16.96
C ILE A 465 -7.02 11.16 -17.39
N GLN A 466 -6.53 9.93 -17.16
CA GLN A 466 -5.18 9.50 -17.46
C GLN A 466 -5.11 8.55 -18.66
N GLY A 467 -6.27 8.15 -19.22
CA GLY A 467 -6.33 7.14 -20.27
C GLY A 467 -5.96 5.73 -19.77
N SER A 468 -5.96 5.51 -18.46
CA SER A 468 -5.55 4.25 -17.87
C SER A 468 -6.68 3.22 -17.87
N ASN A 469 -6.33 1.95 -18.12
CA ASN A 469 -7.30 0.86 -18.03
C ASN A 469 -7.62 0.55 -16.57
N LYS A 470 -8.91 0.48 -16.27
CA LYS A 470 -9.46 0.05 -14.98
C LYS A 470 -10.05 -1.35 -15.12
N TYR A 471 -10.05 -2.08 -14.01
CA TYR A 471 -10.43 -3.49 -14.01
C TYR A 471 -11.33 -3.84 -12.83
N ILE A 472 -12.27 -4.74 -13.08
CA ILE A 472 -12.89 -5.55 -12.01
C ILE A 472 -12.08 -6.83 -11.87
N MET A 473 -11.68 -7.10 -10.64
CA MET A 473 -10.78 -8.19 -10.28
C MET A 473 -11.40 -9.04 -9.18
N LEU A 474 -10.88 -10.25 -9.00
CA LEU A 474 -11.23 -11.11 -7.89
C LEU A 474 -10.83 -10.52 -6.53
N ASN A 475 -11.49 -11.01 -5.49
CA ASN A 475 -11.17 -10.68 -4.09
C ASN A 475 -9.73 -11.12 -3.75
N PRO A 476 -9.04 -10.44 -2.81
CA PRO A 476 -7.72 -10.85 -2.32
C PRO A 476 -7.63 -12.27 -1.74
N SER A 477 -8.76 -12.86 -1.30
CA SER A 477 -8.82 -14.23 -0.80
C SER A 477 -8.94 -15.30 -1.89
N SER A 478 -9.09 -14.92 -3.17
CA SER A 478 -9.24 -15.84 -4.29
C SER A 478 -7.96 -16.64 -4.58
N ARG A 479 -8.10 -17.79 -5.23
CA ARG A 479 -7.00 -18.66 -5.66
C ARG A 479 -5.93 -17.86 -6.43
N ILE A 480 -6.31 -17.20 -7.52
CA ILE A 480 -5.36 -16.47 -8.39
C ILE A 480 -4.59 -15.38 -7.63
N LYS A 481 -5.24 -14.69 -6.69
CA LYS A 481 -4.57 -13.67 -5.86
C LYS A 481 -3.66 -14.30 -4.81
N GLY A 482 -4.10 -15.40 -4.22
CA GLY A 482 -3.34 -16.15 -3.24
C GLY A 482 -2.07 -16.77 -3.84
N GLU A 483 -2.17 -17.39 -5.02
CA GLU A 483 -1.03 -17.94 -5.77
C GLU A 483 0.00 -16.86 -6.11
N LYS A 484 -0.45 -15.68 -6.58
CA LYS A 484 0.45 -14.53 -6.86
C LYS A 484 1.14 -14.03 -5.59
N ASP A 485 0.42 -13.99 -4.46
CA ASP A 485 1.02 -13.62 -3.17
C ASP A 485 2.05 -14.67 -2.73
N TRP A 486 1.76 -15.96 -2.85
CA TRP A 486 2.71 -17.02 -2.57
C TRP A 486 3.98 -16.88 -3.43
N GLN A 487 3.84 -16.80 -4.76
CA GLN A 487 4.97 -16.64 -5.69
C GLN A 487 5.83 -15.41 -5.35
N LYS A 488 5.19 -14.30 -4.98
CA LYS A 488 5.89 -13.07 -4.55
C LYS A 488 6.80 -13.33 -3.35
N TYR A 489 6.32 -14.06 -2.34
CA TYR A 489 7.11 -14.35 -1.15
C TYR A 489 8.17 -15.42 -1.42
N GLU A 490 7.90 -16.42 -2.25
CA GLU A 490 8.91 -17.38 -2.68
C GLU A 490 10.04 -16.74 -3.48
N THR A 491 9.73 -15.77 -4.35
CA THR A 491 10.77 -14.99 -5.04
C THR A 491 11.64 -14.22 -4.04
N ALA A 492 11.05 -13.63 -3.01
CA ALA A 492 11.81 -12.94 -1.96
C ALA A 492 12.66 -13.92 -1.12
N ARG A 493 12.18 -15.14 -0.86
CA ARG A 493 12.98 -16.20 -0.21
C ARG A 493 14.13 -16.68 -1.09
N ARG A 494 13.94 -16.76 -2.42
CA ARG A 494 15.05 -17.05 -3.34
C ARG A 494 16.11 -15.96 -3.28
N LEU A 495 15.72 -14.69 -3.20
CA LEU A 495 16.67 -13.58 -3.05
C LEU A 495 17.52 -13.71 -1.79
N LYS A 496 17.00 -14.23 -0.67
CA LYS A 496 17.77 -14.47 0.56
C LYS A 496 19.03 -15.31 0.29
N LYS A 497 18.95 -16.26 -0.65
CA LYS A 497 20.06 -17.18 -0.96
C LYS A 497 21.20 -16.53 -1.73
N CYS A 498 20.92 -15.49 -2.52
CA CYS A 498 21.91 -14.83 -3.40
C CYS A 498 22.14 -13.35 -3.08
N VAL A 499 21.46 -12.77 -2.08
CA VAL A 499 21.53 -11.34 -1.80
C VAL A 499 22.93 -10.86 -1.47
N ASP A 500 23.72 -11.65 -0.77
CA ASP A 500 25.09 -11.28 -0.38
C ASP A 500 26.03 -11.30 -1.60
N GLN A 501 25.83 -12.22 -2.53
CA GLN A 501 26.53 -12.21 -3.82
C GLN A 501 26.20 -10.93 -4.61
N ILE A 502 24.92 -10.56 -4.69
CA ILE A 502 24.47 -9.31 -5.34
C ILE A 502 25.09 -8.09 -4.63
N ARG A 503 25.15 -8.10 -3.31
CA ARG A 503 25.77 -7.04 -2.51
C ARG A 503 27.28 -6.89 -2.77
N ASN A 504 27.98 -7.99 -2.94
CA ASN A 504 29.40 -7.97 -3.29
C ASN A 504 29.59 -7.42 -4.71
N GLN A 505 28.78 -7.88 -5.65
CA GLN A 505 28.84 -7.41 -7.05
C GLN A 505 28.62 -5.89 -7.17
N TYR A 506 27.57 -5.33 -6.55
CA TYR A 506 27.37 -3.88 -6.66
C TYR A 506 28.47 -3.07 -5.94
N ARG A 507 29.13 -3.63 -4.89
CA ARG A 507 30.30 -2.99 -4.26
C ARG A 507 31.52 -2.97 -5.17
N ASP A 508 31.69 -3.97 -6.01
CA ASP A 508 32.75 -4.01 -7.02
C ASP A 508 32.42 -3.10 -8.20
N ASP A 509 31.17 -3.08 -8.64
CA ASP A 509 30.66 -2.19 -9.67
C ASP A 509 30.86 -0.69 -9.35
N TRP A 510 30.92 -0.28 -8.06
CA TRP A 510 31.26 1.10 -7.68
C TRP A 510 32.66 1.55 -8.17
N ARG A 511 33.55 0.63 -8.54
CA ARG A 511 34.89 0.91 -9.06
C ARG A 511 34.94 0.91 -10.58
N SER A 512 33.88 0.50 -11.26
CA SER A 512 33.80 0.42 -12.70
C SER A 512 34.24 1.73 -13.36
N LYS A 513 34.81 1.69 -14.55
CA LYS A 513 35.09 2.87 -15.37
C LYS A 513 33.83 3.41 -16.03
N GLU A 514 32.83 2.56 -16.28
CA GLU A 514 31.57 2.93 -16.90
C GLU A 514 30.61 3.62 -15.94
N MET A 515 30.19 4.83 -16.29
CA MET A 515 29.25 5.62 -15.50
C MET A 515 27.91 4.89 -15.30
N ARG A 516 27.39 4.24 -16.35
CA ARG A 516 26.15 3.46 -16.29
C ARG A 516 26.20 2.36 -15.24
N ILE A 517 27.31 1.64 -15.14
CA ILE A 517 27.50 0.57 -14.13
C ILE A 517 27.57 1.17 -12.71
N LYS A 518 28.34 2.27 -12.54
CA LYS A 518 28.41 2.96 -11.24
C LYS A 518 27.03 3.45 -10.75
N GLN A 519 26.27 4.11 -11.64
CA GLN A 519 24.94 4.63 -11.29
C GLN A 519 23.98 3.48 -10.94
N ARG A 520 23.96 2.41 -11.73
CA ARG A 520 23.18 1.21 -11.45
C ARG A 520 23.52 0.61 -10.07
N ALA A 521 24.79 0.51 -9.75
CA ALA A 521 25.27 -0.09 -8.51
C ALA A 521 24.93 0.78 -7.28
N VAL A 522 25.00 2.11 -7.37
CA VAL A 522 24.61 3.02 -6.29
C VAL A 522 23.08 3.04 -6.13
N ALA A 523 22.32 3.04 -7.22
CA ALA A 523 20.86 2.95 -7.15
C ALA A 523 20.40 1.62 -6.52
N LEU A 524 21.04 0.51 -6.88
CA LEU A 524 20.74 -0.80 -6.27
C LEU A 524 21.08 -0.83 -4.77
N TYR A 525 22.18 -0.20 -4.36
CA TYR A 525 22.50 -0.02 -2.95
C TYR A 525 21.39 0.74 -2.19
N PHE A 526 20.85 1.82 -2.75
CA PHE A 526 19.75 2.55 -2.14
C PHE A 526 18.47 1.70 -2.06
N ILE A 527 18.15 0.95 -3.11
CA ILE A 527 16.99 0.05 -3.10
C ILE A 527 17.14 -1.06 -2.07
N ASP A 528 18.33 -1.66 -1.97
CA ASP A 528 18.61 -2.72 -1.00
C ASP A 528 18.65 -2.17 0.43
N LYS A 529 19.40 -1.09 0.70
CA LYS A 529 19.63 -0.63 2.08
C LYS A 529 18.52 0.23 2.65
N LEU A 530 17.88 1.05 1.82
CA LEU A 530 16.86 2.01 2.23
C LEU A 530 15.44 1.59 1.84
N ALA A 531 15.31 0.41 1.26
CA ALA A 531 14.05 -0.08 0.72
C ALA A 531 13.32 0.95 -0.18
N LEU A 532 14.06 1.76 -0.96
CA LEU A 532 13.47 2.74 -1.87
C LEU A 532 12.69 2.03 -2.99
N ARG A 533 11.66 2.70 -3.49
CA ARG A 533 10.99 2.29 -4.73
C ARG A 533 11.84 2.70 -5.93
N ALA A 534 11.84 1.90 -6.98
CA ALA A 534 12.63 2.19 -8.19
C ALA A 534 12.28 3.55 -8.82
N GLY A 535 11.00 3.91 -8.86
CA GLY A 535 10.52 5.10 -9.60
C GLY A 535 10.34 4.84 -11.08
N HIS A 536 9.62 5.72 -11.76
CA HIS A 536 9.44 5.71 -13.21
C HIS A 536 9.59 7.13 -13.74
N GLU A 537 10.07 7.24 -14.95
CA GLU A 537 10.03 8.49 -15.70
C GLU A 537 8.57 8.92 -15.85
N LYS A 538 8.31 10.21 -15.75
CA LYS A 538 6.98 10.79 -15.85
C LYS A 538 6.97 11.88 -16.91
N GLU A 539 5.85 11.99 -17.60
CA GLU A 539 5.60 13.12 -18.49
C GLU A 539 5.14 14.32 -17.65
N GLU A 540 5.75 15.46 -17.88
CA GLU A 540 5.38 16.71 -17.24
C GLU A 540 3.92 17.07 -17.53
N GLY A 541 3.20 17.57 -16.53
CA GLY A 541 1.78 17.93 -16.66
C GLY A 541 0.79 16.75 -16.66
N GLU A 542 1.27 15.50 -16.67
CA GLU A 542 0.40 14.32 -16.68
C GLU A 542 0.14 13.75 -15.28
N THR A 543 1.12 13.81 -14.40
CA THR A 543 1.03 13.26 -13.03
C THR A 543 1.66 14.22 -12.02
N ALA A 544 1.36 14.01 -10.72
CA ALA A 544 2.03 14.78 -9.67
C ALA A 544 3.56 14.54 -9.71
N ASP A 545 4.33 15.58 -9.41
CA ASP A 545 5.78 15.46 -9.32
C ASP A 545 6.15 14.64 -8.07
N THR A 546 6.47 13.39 -8.31
CA THR A 546 6.92 12.45 -7.27
C THR A 546 7.98 11.54 -7.87
N VAL A 547 9.02 11.23 -7.12
CA VAL A 547 10.18 10.48 -7.61
C VAL A 547 10.37 9.16 -6.87
N GLY A 548 11.19 8.29 -7.45
CA GLY A 548 11.76 7.11 -6.82
C GLY A 548 13.25 7.05 -7.09
N CYS A 549 13.91 5.96 -6.73
CA CYS A 549 15.36 5.87 -6.78
C CYS A 549 15.96 6.21 -8.16
N CYS A 550 15.41 5.65 -9.25
CA CYS A 550 15.93 5.87 -10.62
C CYS A 550 15.55 7.24 -11.22
N SER A 551 14.63 7.96 -10.62
CA SER A 551 14.18 9.29 -11.05
C SER A 551 14.47 10.36 -9.98
N LEU A 552 15.46 10.14 -9.11
CA LEU A 552 15.97 11.17 -8.21
C LEU A 552 16.69 12.25 -9.00
N ARG A 553 16.44 13.51 -8.67
CA ARG A 553 17.14 14.66 -9.19
C ARG A 553 18.24 15.11 -8.23
N VAL A 554 19.15 15.93 -8.68
CA VAL A 554 20.25 16.46 -7.88
C VAL A 554 19.75 17.23 -6.65
N GLU A 555 18.68 18.01 -6.77
CA GLU A 555 18.03 18.77 -5.69
C GLU A 555 17.55 17.92 -4.51
N HIS A 556 17.32 16.62 -4.74
CA HIS A 556 16.81 15.69 -3.73
C HIS A 556 17.88 15.15 -2.78
N ILE A 557 19.15 15.47 -3.03
CA ILE A 557 20.29 14.90 -2.29
C ILE A 557 21.25 16.00 -1.82
N ASN A 558 21.58 15.96 -0.53
CA ASN A 558 22.66 16.73 0.05
C ASN A 558 23.76 15.82 0.59
N LEU A 559 25.01 16.20 0.34
CA LEU A 559 26.19 15.41 0.72
C LEU A 559 27.00 16.13 1.79
N TYR A 560 27.17 15.47 2.95
CA TYR A 560 27.95 15.99 4.07
C TYR A 560 29.17 15.09 4.31
N PRO A 561 30.42 15.57 4.09
CA PRO A 561 31.64 14.78 4.37
C PRO A 561 31.72 14.32 5.82
N LYS A 562 31.24 15.16 6.75
CA LYS A 562 31.10 14.88 8.19
C LYS A 562 29.89 15.63 8.72
N MET A 563 29.03 14.97 9.50
CA MET A 563 27.89 15.53 10.22
C MET A 563 27.66 14.71 11.49
N ASP A 564 27.47 15.37 12.65
CA ASP A 564 27.19 14.73 13.94
C ASP A 564 28.13 13.53 14.23
N GLU A 565 29.44 13.75 14.09
CA GLU A 565 30.52 12.75 14.21
C GLU A 565 30.53 11.63 13.16
N GLN A 566 29.49 11.50 12.35
CA GLN A 566 29.43 10.53 11.27
C GLN A 566 30.13 11.06 10.01
N LYS A 567 30.85 10.17 9.32
CA LYS A 567 31.49 10.46 8.03
C LYS A 567 30.63 10.00 6.88
N TYR A 568 30.64 10.79 5.77
CA TYR A 568 29.96 10.45 4.51
C TYR A 568 28.45 10.33 4.66
N VAL A 569 27.81 11.35 5.23
CA VAL A 569 26.35 11.39 5.42
C VAL A 569 25.68 11.89 4.16
N VAL A 570 24.63 11.17 3.75
CA VAL A 570 23.73 11.54 2.65
C VAL A 570 22.37 11.90 3.24
N GLU A 571 21.90 13.09 2.91
CA GLU A 571 20.54 13.52 3.19
C GLU A 571 19.70 13.36 1.93
N LEU A 572 18.56 12.69 2.08
CA LEU A 572 17.55 12.47 1.05
C LEU A 572 16.29 13.20 1.45
N ASP A 573 15.77 14.09 0.59
CA ASP A 573 14.52 14.82 0.80
C ASP A 573 13.75 14.96 -0.50
N PHE A 574 12.68 14.19 -0.64
CA PHE A 574 11.87 14.17 -1.85
C PHE A 574 10.44 13.70 -1.61
N LEU A 575 9.54 14.05 -2.51
CA LEU A 575 8.19 13.50 -2.54
C LEU A 575 8.18 12.17 -3.30
N GLY A 576 7.91 11.08 -2.57
CA GLY A 576 7.75 9.76 -3.14
C GLY A 576 6.32 9.45 -3.57
N LYS A 577 6.02 8.17 -3.80
CA LYS A 577 4.68 7.70 -4.18
C LYS A 577 3.60 8.28 -3.25
N ASP A 578 2.48 8.70 -3.84
CA ASP A 578 1.34 9.32 -3.16
C ASP A 578 1.64 10.70 -2.56
N SER A 579 2.73 11.36 -3.02
CA SER A 579 3.25 12.63 -2.50
C SER A 579 3.65 12.58 -1.02
N ILE A 580 4.04 11.38 -0.55
CA ILE A 580 4.56 11.21 0.79
C ILE A 580 6.04 11.59 0.80
N ARG A 581 6.41 12.57 1.63
CA ARG A 581 7.80 12.99 1.79
C ARG A 581 8.65 11.86 2.35
N TYR A 582 9.76 11.59 1.70
CA TYR A 582 10.85 10.78 2.21
C TYR A 582 11.97 11.72 2.67
N TYR A 583 12.23 11.72 3.96
CA TYR A 583 13.32 12.50 4.55
C TYR A 583 14.17 11.57 5.39
N ASN A 584 15.46 11.48 5.08
CA ASN A 584 16.38 10.63 5.80
C ASN A 584 17.83 11.16 5.71
N LYS A 585 18.55 11.10 6.82
CA LYS A 585 20.00 11.40 6.90
C LYS A 585 20.72 10.14 7.35
N ILE A 586 21.58 9.63 6.50
CA ILE A 586 22.23 8.34 6.73
C ILE A 586 23.71 8.38 6.37
N PRO A 587 24.58 7.71 7.15
CA PRO A 587 25.95 7.44 6.74
C PRO A 587 25.95 6.39 5.63
N VAL A 588 26.76 6.62 4.61
CA VAL A 588 26.94 5.69 3.49
C VAL A 588 28.42 5.28 3.35
N GLU A 589 28.69 4.24 2.60
CA GLU A 589 30.06 3.82 2.31
C GLU A 589 30.81 4.92 1.52
N LYS A 590 32.10 5.13 1.84
CA LYS A 590 32.96 6.17 1.23
C LYS A 590 32.89 6.17 -0.30
N LYS A 591 32.80 4.98 -0.94
CA LYS A 591 32.72 4.84 -2.39
C LYS A 591 31.38 5.31 -2.96
N VAL A 592 30.27 5.03 -2.25
CA VAL A 592 28.93 5.50 -2.59
C VAL A 592 28.93 7.05 -2.55
N PHE A 593 29.44 7.63 -1.46
CA PHE A 593 29.54 9.09 -1.31
C PHE A 593 30.34 9.75 -2.44
N LYS A 594 31.51 9.17 -2.79
CA LYS A 594 32.33 9.70 -3.89
C LYS A 594 31.65 9.58 -5.24
N ASN A 595 30.95 8.47 -5.49
CA ASN A 595 30.20 8.31 -6.73
C ASN A 595 29.01 9.27 -6.82
N LEU A 596 28.27 9.49 -5.72
CA LEU A 596 27.21 10.49 -5.70
C LEU A 596 27.73 11.90 -6.00
N LYS A 597 28.88 12.30 -5.39
CA LYS A 597 29.52 13.57 -5.72
C LYS A 597 29.85 13.68 -7.22
N LEU A 598 30.41 12.62 -7.81
CA LEU A 598 30.69 12.53 -9.25
C LEU A 598 29.43 12.61 -10.11
N PHE A 599 28.30 12.03 -9.67
CA PHE A 599 27.04 12.07 -10.42
C PHE A 599 26.37 13.44 -10.41
N MET A 600 26.69 14.27 -9.45
CA MET A 600 26.18 15.64 -9.31
C MET A 600 27.09 16.68 -10.03
N GLU A 601 28.31 16.33 -10.36
CA GLU A 601 29.24 17.23 -11.04
C GLU A 601 28.69 17.69 -12.41
N ASN A 602 28.72 18.99 -12.68
CA ASN A 602 28.24 19.62 -13.91
C ASN A 602 26.75 19.39 -14.20
N LYS A 603 25.92 19.23 -13.17
CA LYS A 603 24.47 19.10 -13.30
C LYS A 603 23.74 20.22 -12.57
N HIS A 604 22.59 20.61 -13.12
CA HIS A 604 21.66 21.52 -12.47
C HIS A 604 20.81 20.78 -11.42
N PRO A 605 20.20 21.49 -10.44
CA PRO A 605 19.37 20.87 -9.41
C PRO A 605 18.22 19.99 -9.97
N GLU A 606 17.64 20.41 -11.10
CA GLU A 606 16.51 19.72 -11.77
C GLU A 606 16.92 18.51 -12.61
N ASP A 607 18.24 18.31 -12.85
CA ASP A 607 18.74 17.21 -13.66
C ASP A 607 18.64 15.87 -12.91
N ASP A 608 18.41 14.80 -13.66
CA ASP A 608 18.41 13.43 -13.14
C ASP A 608 19.77 13.06 -12.53
N LEU A 609 19.76 12.63 -11.28
CA LEU A 609 20.95 12.12 -10.60
C LEU A 609 21.55 10.92 -11.33
N PHE A 610 20.68 10.01 -11.79
CA PHE A 610 21.02 8.77 -12.50
C PHE A 610 20.65 8.84 -13.99
N ASP A 611 21.20 9.77 -14.71
CA ASP A 611 20.89 10.06 -16.15
C ASP A 611 21.15 8.89 -17.13
N LYS A 612 21.95 7.88 -16.73
CA LYS A 612 22.22 6.67 -17.51
C LYS A 612 21.43 5.45 -17.04
N LEU A 613 20.45 5.62 -16.14
CA LEU A 613 19.69 4.55 -15.52
C LEU A 613 18.19 4.84 -15.59
N ASN A 614 17.41 3.81 -15.91
CA ASN A 614 15.97 3.80 -15.70
C ASN A 614 15.50 2.47 -15.11
N THR A 615 14.23 2.39 -14.77
CA THR A 615 13.67 1.20 -14.11
C THR A 615 13.75 -0.05 -15.00
N SER A 616 13.62 0.10 -16.31
CA SER A 616 13.71 -1.02 -17.26
C SER A 616 15.13 -1.60 -17.34
N ILE A 617 16.14 -0.73 -17.42
CA ILE A 617 17.55 -1.12 -17.41
C ILE A 617 17.91 -1.82 -16.09
N LEU A 618 17.46 -1.24 -14.98
CA LEU A 618 17.69 -1.82 -13.65
C LEU A 618 17.05 -3.21 -13.52
N ASN A 619 15.78 -3.36 -13.86
CA ASN A 619 15.10 -4.65 -13.74
C ASN A 619 15.65 -5.71 -14.71
N LYS A 620 16.10 -5.32 -15.93
CA LYS A 620 16.78 -6.24 -16.84
C LYS A 620 18.04 -6.82 -16.21
N HIS A 621 18.87 -5.97 -15.61
CA HIS A 621 20.06 -6.42 -14.89
C HIS A 621 19.71 -7.32 -13.69
N LEU A 622 18.67 -6.99 -12.94
CA LEU A 622 18.24 -7.81 -11.80
C LEU A 622 17.78 -9.21 -12.24
N GLN A 623 17.11 -9.32 -13.38
CA GLN A 623 16.71 -10.62 -13.95
C GLN A 623 17.91 -11.45 -14.39
N GLU A 624 19.00 -10.82 -14.84
CA GLU A 624 20.26 -11.49 -15.14
C GLU A 624 20.91 -12.08 -13.88
N LEU A 625 20.73 -11.44 -12.72
CA LEU A 625 21.26 -11.91 -11.42
C LEU A 625 20.42 -13.04 -10.80
N MET A 626 19.12 -13.01 -10.96
CA MET A 626 18.20 -14.04 -10.47
C MET A 626 16.89 -13.97 -11.26
N ASP A 627 16.44 -15.10 -11.78
CA ASP A 627 15.16 -15.18 -12.50
C ASP A 627 13.99 -14.66 -11.67
N GLY A 628 13.18 -13.78 -12.27
CA GLY A 628 12.03 -13.12 -11.63
C GLY A 628 12.39 -12.03 -10.61
N LEU A 629 13.68 -11.67 -10.47
CA LEU A 629 14.10 -10.58 -9.58
C LEU A 629 13.78 -9.22 -10.20
N THR A 630 13.19 -8.37 -9.38
CA THR A 630 12.95 -6.95 -9.70
C THR A 630 13.25 -6.09 -8.47
N ALA A 631 13.40 -4.79 -8.65
CA ALA A 631 13.63 -3.86 -7.54
C ALA A 631 12.58 -3.97 -6.41
N LYS A 632 11.33 -4.33 -6.76
CA LYS A 632 10.25 -4.53 -5.78
C LYS A 632 10.51 -5.71 -4.83
N VAL A 633 11.21 -6.75 -5.28
CA VAL A 633 11.50 -7.95 -4.46
C VAL A 633 12.39 -7.61 -3.28
N PHE A 634 13.36 -6.71 -3.44
CA PHE A 634 14.21 -6.23 -2.33
C PHE A 634 13.38 -5.66 -1.19
N ARG A 635 12.32 -4.93 -1.50
CA ARG A 635 11.45 -4.34 -0.50
C ARG A 635 10.65 -5.41 0.27
N THR A 636 10.18 -6.46 -0.42
CA THR A 636 9.52 -7.61 0.21
C THR A 636 10.51 -8.42 1.08
N TYR A 637 11.72 -8.63 0.58
CA TYR A 637 12.80 -9.30 1.30
C TYR A 637 13.18 -8.53 2.57
N ASN A 638 13.51 -7.25 2.44
CA ASN A 638 13.94 -6.43 3.57
C ASN A 638 12.84 -6.32 4.63
N ALA A 639 11.58 -6.14 4.21
CA ALA A 639 10.45 -6.10 5.12
C ALA A 639 10.30 -7.41 5.91
N SER A 640 10.38 -8.55 5.23
CA SER A 640 10.18 -9.86 5.85
C SER A 640 11.34 -10.24 6.78
N ILE A 641 12.58 -10.02 6.34
CA ILE A 641 13.75 -10.33 7.18
C ILE A 641 13.84 -9.44 8.42
N THR A 642 13.53 -8.13 8.26
CA THR A 642 13.49 -7.19 9.39
C THR A 642 12.41 -7.59 10.40
N LEU A 643 11.20 -7.97 9.92
CA LEU A 643 10.16 -8.46 10.82
C LEU A 643 10.63 -9.67 11.62
N GLN A 644 11.20 -10.68 10.95
CA GLN A 644 11.66 -11.90 11.60
C GLN A 644 12.74 -11.61 12.64
N GLN A 645 13.72 -10.77 12.31
CA GLN A 645 14.79 -10.38 13.23
C GLN A 645 14.24 -9.63 14.45
N GLN A 646 13.43 -8.61 14.22
CA GLN A 646 12.83 -7.81 15.28
C GLN A 646 11.90 -8.63 16.19
N LEU A 647 11.17 -9.60 15.63
CA LEU A 647 10.35 -10.51 16.45
C LEU A 647 11.20 -11.43 17.32
N LYS A 648 12.36 -11.87 16.86
CA LYS A 648 13.32 -12.66 17.67
C LYS A 648 13.90 -11.83 18.80
N GLU A 649 14.22 -10.56 18.55
CA GLU A 649 14.84 -9.65 19.50
C GLU A 649 13.86 -9.13 20.57
N LEU A 650 12.64 -8.78 20.14
CA LEU A 650 11.68 -8.06 20.99
C LEU A 650 10.72 -8.95 21.76
N THR A 651 10.63 -10.27 21.47
CA THR A 651 9.66 -11.15 22.12
C THR A 651 10.34 -12.03 23.17
N SER A 652 9.90 -11.89 24.44
CA SER A 652 10.37 -12.72 25.56
C SER A 652 9.31 -13.74 25.99
N PRO A 653 9.72 -14.95 26.46
CA PRO A 653 8.82 -15.96 27.02
C PRO A 653 8.00 -15.44 28.20
N ASP A 654 8.63 -14.66 29.07
CA ASP A 654 8.06 -14.21 30.35
C ASP A 654 7.07 -13.04 30.21
N GLU A 655 6.96 -12.48 29.00
CA GLU A 655 6.05 -11.39 28.72
C GLU A 655 4.58 -11.80 28.80
N SER A 656 3.76 -10.89 29.35
CA SER A 656 2.30 -11.03 29.31
C SER A 656 1.79 -11.00 27.85
N MET A 657 0.61 -11.57 27.59
CA MET A 657 -0.01 -11.57 26.27
C MET A 657 -0.13 -10.16 25.65
N PRO A 658 -0.57 -9.11 26.36
CA PRO A 658 -0.58 -7.75 25.82
C PRO A 658 0.81 -7.21 25.48
N ALA A 659 1.84 -7.55 26.25
CA ALA A 659 3.22 -7.15 25.98
C ALA A 659 3.75 -7.82 24.72
N LYS A 660 3.50 -9.12 24.51
CA LYS A 660 3.85 -9.83 23.27
C LYS A 660 3.20 -9.20 22.04
N ILE A 661 1.94 -8.76 22.13
CA ILE A 661 1.28 -8.03 21.04
C ILE A 661 1.97 -6.68 20.76
N LEU A 662 2.41 -5.96 21.81
CA LEU A 662 3.17 -4.72 21.65
C LEU A 662 4.52 -4.98 20.97
N SER A 663 5.23 -6.04 21.36
CA SER A 663 6.49 -6.47 20.75
C SER A 663 6.30 -6.77 19.25
N TYR A 664 5.21 -7.47 18.88
CA TYR A 664 4.83 -7.67 17.48
C TYR A 664 4.57 -6.34 16.74
N ASN A 665 3.81 -5.42 17.34
CA ASN A 665 3.50 -4.14 16.71
C ASN A 665 4.76 -3.27 16.57
N ARG A 666 5.71 -3.32 17.52
CA ARG A 666 7.01 -2.65 17.44
C ARG A 666 7.89 -3.24 16.33
N ALA A 667 7.93 -4.57 16.19
CA ALA A 667 8.61 -5.23 15.08
C ALA A 667 8.03 -4.80 13.72
N ASN A 668 6.70 -4.80 13.59
CA ASN A 668 6.02 -4.32 12.39
C ASN A 668 6.23 -2.80 12.16
N ARG A 669 6.34 -2.01 13.24
CA ARG A 669 6.65 -0.58 13.16
C ARG A 669 8.05 -0.35 12.60
N ALA A 670 9.05 -1.13 12.99
CA ALA A 670 10.40 -1.05 12.41
C ALA A 670 10.36 -1.25 10.89
N VAL A 671 9.60 -2.23 10.40
CA VAL A 671 9.38 -2.45 8.97
C VAL A 671 8.65 -1.26 8.32
N ALA A 672 7.62 -0.73 8.96
CA ALA A 672 6.86 0.38 8.40
C ALA A 672 7.70 1.67 8.30
N VAL A 673 8.61 1.91 9.25
CA VAL A 673 9.60 3.00 9.21
C VAL A 673 10.58 2.78 8.06
N LEU A 674 11.17 1.60 7.94
CA LEU A 674 12.07 1.23 6.83
C LEU A 674 11.41 1.46 5.47
N CYS A 675 10.14 1.12 5.34
CA CYS A 675 9.36 1.27 4.11
C CYS A 675 8.70 2.64 3.94
N ASN A 676 8.91 3.59 4.85
CA ASN A 676 8.28 4.90 4.83
C ASN A 676 6.73 4.84 4.74
N HIS A 677 6.11 3.93 5.49
CA HIS A 677 4.65 3.80 5.55
C HIS A 677 4.06 4.79 6.54
N GLN A 678 3.83 6.00 6.10
CA GLN A 678 3.28 7.08 6.90
C GLN A 678 1.76 7.21 6.74
N ARG A 679 1.13 7.84 7.72
CA ARG A 679 -0.27 8.30 7.67
C ARG A 679 -0.44 9.59 8.46
N ALA A 680 -1.38 10.41 8.06
CA ALA A 680 -1.79 11.54 8.90
C ALA A 680 -2.46 11.03 10.19
N PRO A 681 -2.22 11.67 11.35
CA PRO A 681 -2.93 11.35 12.57
C PRO A 681 -4.45 11.49 12.36
N PRO A 682 -5.29 10.55 12.84
CA PRO A 682 -6.74 10.71 12.77
C PRO A 682 -7.20 11.98 13.48
N LYS A 683 -8.15 12.72 12.93
CA LYS A 683 -8.72 13.94 13.55
C LYS A 683 -9.22 13.70 14.98
N THR A 684 -9.65 12.49 15.30
CA THR A 684 -10.14 12.09 16.63
C THR A 684 -9.05 11.50 17.53
N PHE A 685 -7.77 11.54 17.13
CA PHE A 685 -6.68 10.88 17.86
C PHE A 685 -6.57 11.41 19.31
N GLU A 686 -6.48 12.72 19.50
CA GLU A 686 -6.33 13.33 20.83
C GLU A 686 -7.53 13.00 21.75
N LYS A 687 -8.76 13.13 21.23
CA LYS A 687 -9.97 12.74 21.98
C LYS A 687 -9.97 11.26 22.35
N SER A 688 -9.50 10.39 21.45
CA SER A 688 -9.38 8.95 21.69
C SER A 688 -8.30 8.63 22.74
N MET A 689 -7.17 9.34 22.72
CA MET A 689 -6.11 9.20 23.75
C MET A 689 -6.58 9.69 25.11
N GLN A 690 -7.26 10.84 25.17
CA GLN A 690 -7.83 11.36 26.41
C GLN A 690 -8.84 10.39 27.02
N ASN A 691 -9.76 9.84 26.22
CA ASN A 691 -10.70 8.81 26.68
C ASN A 691 -9.97 7.54 27.20
N LEU A 692 -8.85 7.18 26.61
CA LEU A 692 -8.05 6.04 27.04
C LEU A 692 -7.32 6.36 28.35
N GLN A 693 -6.78 7.57 28.51
CA GLN A 693 -6.16 8.02 29.74
C GLN A 693 -7.17 8.01 30.90
N THR A 694 -8.38 8.54 30.69
CA THR A 694 -9.47 8.48 31.71
C THR A 694 -9.79 7.03 32.12
N LYS A 695 -9.75 6.08 31.15
CA LYS A 695 -9.96 4.65 31.49
C LYS A 695 -8.80 4.10 32.34
N ILE A 696 -7.56 4.52 32.06
CA ILE A 696 -6.36 4.15 32.82
C ILE A 696 -6.49 4.67 34.25
N ASP A 697 -6.79 5.96 34.41
CA ASP A 697 -6.91 6.62 35.72
C ASP A 697 -8.02 5.97 36.58
N ASN A 698 -9.18 5.72 35.97
CA ASN A 698 -10.27 4.99 36.62
C ASN A 698 -9.86 3.56 37.04
N LYS A 699 -9.04 2.89 36.25
CA LYS A 699 -8.58 1.53 36.55
C LYS A 699 -7.50 1.55 37.65
N GLN A 700 -6.64 2.57 37.70
CA GLN A 700 -5.67 2.79 38.78
C GLN A 700 -6.39 3.03 40.10
N ASN A 701 -7.44 3.85 40.08
CA ASN A 701 -8.27 4.09 41.30
C ASN A 701 -8.96 2.81 41.78
N GLN A 702 -9.50 2.00 40.83
CA GLN A 702 -10.08 0.69 41.16
C GLN A 702 -9.05 -0.27 41.75
N LEU A 703 -7.81 -0.26 41.21
CA LEU A 703 -6.72 -1.08 41.73
C LEU A 703 -6.31 -0.66 43.13
N SER A 704 -6.19 0.64 43.38
CA SER A 704 -5.89 1.18 44.71
C SER A 704 -6.97 0.77 45.75
N ALA A 705 -8.25 0.89 45.38
CA ALA A 705 -9.37 0.45 46.24
C ALA A 705 -9.33 -1.07 46.49
N ALA A 706 -9.08 -1.88 45.44
CA ALA A 706 -8.99 -3.33 45.56
C ALA A 706 -7.81 -3.77 46.46
N ARG A 707 -6.67 -3.07 46.38
CA ARG A 707 -5.50 -3.33 47.25
C ARG A 707 -5.81 -2.99 48.70
N LYS A 708 -6.52 -1.88 48.98
CA LYS A 708 -7.01 -1.53 50.33
C LYS A 708 -7.94 -2.62 50.87
N GLN A 709 -8.91 -3.09 50.05
CA GLN A 709 -9.82 -4.18 50.45
C GLN A 709 -9.09 -5.51 50.70
N LEU A 710 -8.03 -5.82 49.92
CA LEU A 710 -7.21 -7.01 50.15
C LEU A 710 -6.44 -6.89 51.48
N LYS A 711 -5.92 -5.69 51.81
CA LYS A 711 -5.22 -5.43 53.09
C LYS A 711 -6.18 -5.63 54.29
N ALA A 712 -7.41 -5.10 54.21
CA ALA A 712 -8.44 -5.29 55.24
C ALA A 712 -8.80 -6.78 55.41
N ALA A 713 -9.11 -7.48 54.28
CA ALA A 713 -9.43 -8.92 54.34
C ALA A 713 -8.30 -9.78 54.90
N LYS A 714 -7.03 -9.40 54.69
CA LYS A 714 -5.87 -10.07 55.32
C LYS A 714 -5.79 -9.82 56.81
N ALA A 715 -6.15 -8.61 57.27
CA ALA A 715 -6.20 -8.28 58.68
C ALA A 715 -7.33 -9.07 59.38
N ASP A 716 -8.53 -9.11 58.80
CA ASP A 716 -9.66 -9.88 59.27
C ASP A 716 -9.34 -11.38 59.36
N HIS A 717 -8.67 -11.94 58.40
CA HIS A 717 -8.21 -13.34 58.41
C HIS A 717 -7.21 -13.60 59.53
N LYS A 718 -6.26 -12.65 59.78
CA LYS A 718 -5.29 -12.77 60.84
C LYS A 718 -5.99 -12.76 62.23
N ALA A 719 -7.11 -12.06 62.34
CA ALA A 719 -7.86 -11.97 63.60
C ALA A 719 -8.79 -13.17 63.79
N SER A 720 -9.50 -13.68 62.80
CA SER A 720 -10.51 -14.74 62.91
C SER A 720 -9.99 -16.14 62.58
N ASN A 721 -8.97 -16.26 61.78
CA ASN A 721 -8.31 -17.49 61.30
C ASN A 721 -9.28 -18.60 60.83
N ASP A 722 -10.45 -18.22 60.31
CA ASP A 722 -11.46 -19.15 59.80
C ASP A 722 -11.35 -19.38 58.27
N GLU A 723 -11.95 -20.48 57.76
CA GLU A 723 -11.89 -20.81 56.33
C GLU A 723 -12.63 -19.77 55.46
N LYS A 724 -13.67 -19.07 56.01
CA LYS A 724 -14.41 -18.06 55.28
C LYS A 724 -13.56 -16.83 55.03
N SER A 725 -12.82 -16.35 56.03
CA SER A 725 -11.92 -15.22 55.91
C SER A 725 -10.74 -15.53 54.95
N LYS A 726 -10.22 -16.77 54.96
CA LYS A 726 -9.22 -17.26 54.01
C LYS A 726 -9.76 -17.22 52.54
N MET A 727 -11.00 -17.70 52.34
CA MET A 727 -11.67 -17.60 51.05
C MET A 727 -11.86 -16.15 50.60
N ALA A 728 -12.23 -15.24 51.53
CA ALA A 728 -12.37 -13.81 51.22
C ALA A 728 -11.02 -13.19 50.75
N VAL A 729 -9.91 -13.50 51.39
CA VAL A 729 -8.58 -13.06 50.97
C VAL A 729 -8.26 -13.55 49.54
N GLU A 730 -8.53 -14.82 49.28
CA GLU A 730 -8.31 -15.39 47.92
C GLU A 730 -9.14 -14.68 46.84
N VAL A 731 -10.42 -14.41 47.12
CA VAL A 731 -11.29 -13.66 46.18
C VAL A 731 -10.74 -12.25 45.93
N LYS A 732 -10.34 -11.54 47.02
CA LYS A 732 -9.77 -10.18 46.88
C LYS A 732 -8.41 -10.20 46.16
N ARG A 733 -7.58 -11.22 46.38
CA ARG A 733 -6.31 -11.42 45.62
C ARG A 733 -6.59 -11.61 44.11
N LYS A 734 -7.59 -12.42 43.73
CA LYS A 734 -8.01 -12.61 42.34
C LYS A 734 -8.52 -11.31 41.69
N ILE A 735 -9.26 -10.48 42.46
CA ILE A 735 -9.73 -9.16 41.99
C ILE A 735 -8.54 -8.22 41.73
N VAL A 736 -7.58 -8.13 42.66
CA VAL A 736 -6.37 -7.31 42.48
C VAL A 736 -5.62 -7.75 41.23
N LYS A 737 -5.32 -9.05 41.10
CA LYS A 737 -4.59 -9.58 39.92
C LYS A 737 -5.32 -9.26 38.59
N ARG A 738 -6.64 -9.49 38.52
CA ARG A 738 -7.44 -9.19 37.33
C ARG A 738 -7.43 -7.68 37.02
N THR A 739 -7.48 -6.81 38.05
CA THR A 739 -7.48 -5.35 37.84
C THR A 739 -6.09 -4.86 37.36
N GLU A 740 -5.00 -5.45 37.85
CA GLU A 740 -3.64 -5.20 37.40
C GLU A 740 -3.44 -5.60 35.95
N GLU A 741 -3.93 -6.79 35.57
CA GLU A 741 -3.88 -7.25 34.17
C GLU A 741 -4.67 -6.32 33.23
N GLN A 742 -5.84 -5.86 33.67
CA GLN A 742 -6.64 -4.92 32.87
C GLN A 742 -5.97 -3.53 32.77
N LEU A 743 -5.34 -3.04 33.83
CA LEU A 743 -4.60 -1.79 33.79
C LEU A 743 -3.40 -1.89 32.86
N MET A 744 -2.62 -2.97 32.97
CA MET A 744 -1.49 -3.23 32.07
C MET A 744 -1.95 -3.26 30.60
N LYS A 745 -3.07 -3.95 30.30
CA LYS A 745 -3.63 -3.98 28.94
C LYS A 745 -3.95 -2.57 28.41
N LEU A 746 -4.52 -1.69 29.22
CA LEU A 746 -4.83 -0.31 28.82
C LEU A 746 -3.57 0.54 28.62
N GLN A 747 -2.57 0.39 29.48
CA GLN A 747 -1.29 1.08 29.37
C GLN A 747 -0.55 0.67 28.08
N VAL A 748 -0.46 -0.63 27.82
CA VAL A 748 0.11 -1.17 26.58
C VAL A 748 -0.63 -0.62 25.36
N GLN A 749 -1.97 -0.53 25.42
CA GLN A 749 -2.77 0.02 24.32
C GLN A 749 -2.51 1.52 24.10
N ALA A 750 -2.27 2.28 25.19
CA ALA A 750 -1.92 3.70 25.08
C ALA A 750 -0.53 3.89 24.45
N THR A 751 0.45 3.11 24.88
CA THR A 751 1.80 3.09 24.30
C THR A 751 1.77 2.75 22.82
N ASP A 752 1.08 1.66 22.44
CA ASP A 752 0.95 1.23 21.04
C ASP A 752 0.31 2.32 20.16
N ARG A 753 -0.76 2.96 20.63
CA ARG A 753 -1.40 4.06 19.90
C ARG A 753 -0.49 5.26 19.72
N GLN A 754 0.24 5.65 20.76
CA GLN A 754 1.15 6.80 20.74
C GLN A 754 2.34 6.53 19.81
N GLU A 755 2.96 5.37 19.91
CA GLU A 755 4.09 4.97 19.05
C GLU A 755 3.71 4.92 17.57
N ASN A 756 2.47 4.55 17.25
CA ASN A 756 1.99 4.38 15.89
C ASN A 756 1.06 5.53 15.41
N LYS A 757 1.13 6.72 16.05
CA LYS A 757 0.29 7.88 15.70
C LYS A 757 0.34 8.22 14.21
N GLN A 758 1.55 8.20 13.63
CA GLN A 758 1.83 8.56 12.23
C GLN A 758 2.26 7.37 11.36
N ILE A 759 2.18 6.14 11.85
CA ILE A 759 2.67 4.95 11.17
C ILE A 759 1.50 4.09 10.68
N ALA A 760 1.55 3.68 9.41
CA ALA A 760 0.55 2.82 8.78
C ALA A 760 0.99 1.34 8.85
N LEU A 761 0.76 0.68 9.99
CA LEU A 761 1.13 -0.73 10.21
C LEU A 761 0.45 -1.71 9.25
N GLY A 762 -0.76 -1.40 8.78
CA GLY A 762 -1.54 -2.26 7.89
C GLY A 762 -0.91 -2.44 6.51
N THR A 763 -0.25 -1.41 5.97
CA THR A 763 0.37 -1.43 4.64
C THR A 763 1.47 -2.48 4.55
N SER A 764 2.35 -2.56 5.56
CA SER A 764 3.41 -3.59 5.62
C SER A 764 2.82 -4.99 5.64
N LYS A 765 1.84 -5.24 6.52
CA LYS A 765 1.18 -6.55 6.68
C LYS A 765 0.53 -7.04 5.39
N LEU A 766 -0.14 -6.18 4.65
CA LEU A 766 -0.88 -6.56 3.45
C LEU A 766 0.02 -6.77 2.23
N ASN A 767 1.15 -6.05 2.13
CA ASN A 767 1.87 -5.92 0.86
C ASN A 767 3.29 -6.50 0.87
N TYR A 768 3.99 -6.45 2.01
CA TYR A 768 5.43 -6.74 2.04
C TYR A 768 5.85 -7.85 2.98
N LEU A 769 5.15 -8.03 4.11
CA LEU A 769 5.48 -9.05 5.09
C LEU A 769 5.00 -10.42 4.63
N ASP A 770 5.89 -11.39 4.60
CA ASP A 770 5.48 -12.78 4.42
C ASP A 770 4.56 -13.20 5.58
N PRO A 771 3.29 -13.54 5.31
CA PRO A 771 2.33 -13.83 6.37
C PRO A 771 2.72 -15.04 7.23
N ARG A 772 3.53 -15.94 6.69
CA ARG A 772 4.01 -17.15 7.36
C ARG A 772 4.84 -16.81 8.61
N ILE A 773 5.62 -15.72 8.57
CA ILE A 773 6.40 -15.25 9.74
C ILE A 773 5.47 -14.90 10.90
N SER A 774 4.39 -14.16 10.61
CA SER A 774 3.41 -13.74 11.62
C SER A 774 2.61 -14.92 12.18
N VAL A 775 2.28 -15.89 11.32
CA VAL A 775 1.57 -17.11 11.73
C VAL A 775 2.44 -17.98 12.62
N ALA A 776 3.69 -18.24 12.21
CA ALA A 776 4.66 -19.01 12.99
C ALA A 776 4.88 -18.37 14.37
N TRP A 777 5.08 -17.04 14.41
CA TRP A 777 5.21 -16.31 15.67
C TRP A 777 3.94 -16.43 16.54
N SER A 778 2.74 -16.34 15.95
CA SER A 778 1.48 -16.52 16.67
C SER A 778 1.36 -17.90 17.30
N LYS A 779 1.67 -18.95 16.53
CA LYS A 779 1.65 -20.34 16.99
C LYS A 779 2.70 -20.57 18.11
N LYS A 780 3.94 -20.11 17.90
CA LYS A 780 5.05 -20.26 18.85
C LYS A 780 4.77 -19.63 20.21
N TRP A 781 4.18 -18.44 20.23
CA TRP A 781 3.96 -17.68 21.47
C TRP A 781 2.54 -17.78 22.01
N GLY A 782 1.68 -18.64 21.43
CA GLY A 782 0.29 -18.83 21.87
C GLY A 782 -0.60 -17.59 21.70
N VAL A 783 -0.20 -16.64 20.83
CA VAL A 783 -0.98 -15.44 20.53
C VAL A 783 -2.02 -15.77 19.47
N SER A 784 -3.32 -15.60 19.74
CA SER A 784 -4.35 -15.82 18.73
C SER A 784 -4.08 -14.94 17.49
N ILE A 785 -4.13 -15.54 16.30
CA ILE A 785 -3.92 -14.84 15.03
C ILE A 785 -4.93 -13.70 14.82
N GLU A 786 -6.09 -13.75 15.45
CA GLU A 786 -7.10 -12.69 15.42
C GLU A 786 -6.63 -11.37 16.04
N LYS A 787 -5.68 -11.43 16.98
CA LYS A 787 -5.06 -10.24 17.57
C LYS A 787 -4.06 -9.58 16.60
N ILE A 788 -3.57 -10.32 15.62
CA ILE A 788 -2.59 -9.88 14.62
C ILE A 788 -3.26 -9.49 13.31
N TYR A 789 -4.21 -10.31 12.82
CA TYR A 789 -4.91 -10.14 11.55
C TYR A 789 -6.42 -9.95 11.75
N ASN A 790 -6.99 -8.90 11.15
CA ASN A 790 -8.43 -8.73 11.07
C ASN A 790 -9.07 -9.78 10.15
N LYS A 791 -10.41 -9.84 10.08
CA LYS A 791 -11.17 -10.83 9.28
C LYS A 791 -10.68 -10.87 7.83
N THR A 792 -10.61 -9.73 7.14
CA THR A 792 -10.17 -9.66 5.73
C THR A 792 -8.74 -10.14 5.54
N GLN A 793 -7.83 -9.84 6.48
CA GLN A 793 -6.45 -10.34 6.43
C GLN A 793 -6.38 -11.84 6.67
N ARG A 794 -7.19 -12.37 7.57
CA ARG A 794 -7.27 -13.83 7.79
C ARG A 794 -7.79 -14.56 6.56
N GLU A 795 -8.80 -14.00 5.90
CA GLU A 795 -9.31 -14.55 4.64
C GLU A 795 -8.26 -14.51 3.54
N LYS A 796 -7.57 -13.39 3.38
CA LYS A 796 -6.49 -13.24 2.39
C LYS A 796 -5.32 -14.20 2.62
N PHE A 797 -4.94 -14.44 3.85
CA PHE A 797 -3.80 -15.26 4.24
C PHE A 797 -4.20 -16.63 4.82
N ALA A 798 -5.40 -17.12 4.48
CA ALA A 798 -5.89 -18.41 4.95
C ALA A 798 -4.91 -19.54 4.63
N TRP A 799 -4.31 -19.53 3.44
CA TRP A 799 -3.29 -20.49 3.01
C TRP A 799 -2.06 -20.50 3.95
N ALA A 800 -1.61 -19.34 4.41
CA ALA A 800 -0.47 -19.28 5.32
C ALA A 800 -0.83 -19.74 6.74
N ILE A 801 -2.06 -19.42 7.19
CA ILE A 801 -2.55 -19.82 8.52
C ILE A 801 -2.68 -21.32 8.63
N ASP A 802 -3.11 -21.97 7.54
CA ASP A 802 -3.31 -23.43 7.46
C ASP A 802 -1.97 -24.18 7.37
N MET A 803 -1.11 -23.77 6.45
CA MET A 803 0.08 -24.52 6.04
C MET A 803 1.30 -24.40 6.95
N VAL A 804 1.36 -23.40 7.83
CA VAL A 804 2.61 -23.01 8.51
C VAL A 804 2.65 -23.44 9.96
N ASP A 805 3.76 -24.05 10.38
CA ASP A 805 4.05 -24.42 11.75
C ASP A 805 4.80 -23.33 12.51
N GLN A 806 5.01 -23.56 13.82
CA GLN A 806 5.68 -22.61 14.73
C GLN A 806 7.16 -22.37 14.41
N ASP A 807 7.79 -23.29 13.69
CA ASP A 807 9.23 -23.29 13.41
C ASP A 807 9.57 -22.69 12.03
N TYR A 808 8.57 -22.14 11.32
CA TYR A 808 8.80 -21.52 10.02
C TYR A 808 9.77 -20.34 10.13
N GLU A 809 10.80 -20.34 9.27
CA GLU A 809 11.72 -19.24 9.03
C GLU A 809 11.69 -18.79 7.56
N PHE A 810 11.70 -17.47 7.40
CA PHE A 810 11.74 -16.83 6.08
C PHE A 810 13.09 -17.01 5.39
#